data_494a52532556db24811cbe15c363f50e
#
_entry.id   494a52532556db24811cbe15c363f50e
#
_cell.length_a   1.000
_cell.length_b   1.000
_cell.length_c   1.000
_cell.angle_alpha   90.00
_cell.angle_beta   90.00
_cell.angle_gamma   90.00
#
_symmetry.space_group_name_H-M   'P 1'
#
loop_
_entity.id
_entity.type
_entity.pdbx_description
1 polymer ?
#
loop_
_entity_poly.entity_id
_entity_poly.type
_entity_poly.pdbx_seq_one_letter_code
_entity_poly.pdbx_strand_id
1 'polypeptide(L)'
;MVKAWKEKVVIPTYEVGKPEKNPIFLEKRVYQGSSGVVYPYPVIESMSDEKVDKEYNAIFIENEYIKVMILPELGGRVQMAYDKIRERHFIYYNHVIKPALVGLAGPWISGGIEFNWPQHHRPSTYMPVDTTIEENADGSVTVWVNEMERMFHQKGMAGFTLRPGHAFLEIKGVLYNRTEVPQTFLWWANPAVAVNDYYQSVFPPDINAVFDHGKRAVSSFPIATGTYYKMDYSAGVDISNYKNIKVPTSYMAVNSRFDFEGGYENDTRAGMLHVANHHISPGKKQWTWGNGDFGRAWDRNLTDEDGPYIELMAGVYTENQPDFTWLQPYEEKSFVQYFLPYRELGVVKNASRDLLMNIEQEGEDCVRCKIFATSRQTVNVILKGEDGKVYYSKEVTITPEELLNEVVNVNGEKLNKLILEITANGRELLYWHAEPEEVKPIPDAAEAALFPQEIKTTEQLYLTGMHLEQYRHATYNPVEYYEEALRRDPIDVRNNNALGLWYIRKGRFHKAEQYLLTAVKTLQKRNPNPYDGEPIYNLGLALKYQGRYNEAYDRFYKACWNAAWQDAGYFACAQISTMQNRLADALDEINHSLIRNWHNHKARALKVAVLRRMGQSEEALQLIEDSLAIDKFNFGCRYEKYLITNVSDELATLKEMMRGEPHNYDEIALDYCAAGCWQEAASLWNIAITEGAVTPMTYYYLGWCLVQGELPGTRQVFAQAAEMCPDYCFPNRLEAILALQCAMEQNPHDAKAPYYLGNLYYDKRQYDLAMEAWETSARLDDNFPTVWRNLALAYFNKKNEETKAIEYMERAFRLDTTDARILMELDQLYKRVRRPHKERLAFLRQYPDLIEQRDDLVLEEITLLNQTGEYEKAKALLDAHSFHPWEGVREKYLPNIN
;
A
#
# COMPACT_ATOMS: atom_id res chain seq x y z
N MET A 1 -16.94 -26.55 13.31
CA MET A 1 -15.52 -26.45 13.80
C MET A 1 -14.71 -25.78 12.73
N VAL A 2 -13.87 -24.79 13.09
CA VAL A 2 -12.97 -24.13 12.13
C VAL A 2 -11.65 -24.90 12.05
N LYS A 3 -11.09 -25.00 10.84
CA LYS A 3 -9.77 -25.61 10.58
C LYS A 3 -8.96 -24.71 9.69
N ALA A 4 -7.64 -24.64 9.93
CA ALA A 4 -6.69 -24.04 9.01
C ALA A 4 -5.49 -24.99 8.81
N TRP A 5 -4.95 -25.01 7.59
CA TRP A 5 -3.82 -25.86 7.25
C TRP A 5 -3.01 -25.30 6.07
N LYS A 6 -1.76 -25.68 5.98
CA LYS A 6 -0.89 -25.40 4.84
C LYS A 6 -0.95 -26.56 3.87
N GLU A 7 -1.06 -26.27 2.58
CA GLU A 7 -1.15 -27.26 1.51
C GLU A 7 -0.49 -26.75 0.22
N LYS A 8 0.18 -27.64 -0.49
CA LYS A 8 0.71 -27.33 -1.81
C LYS A 8 -0.38 -27.48 -2.85
N VAL A 9 -0.59 -26.44 -3.66
CA VAL A 9 -1.55 -26.40 -4.74
C VAL A 9 -0.84 -26.12 -6.06
N VAL A 10 -1.27 -26.78 -7.12
CA VAL A 10 -0.77 -26.53 -8.47
C VAL A 10 -1.75 -25.62 -9.18
N ILE A 11 -1.29 -24.47 -9.65
CA ILE A 11 -2.11 -23.50 -10.40
C ILE A 11 -1.40 -23.20 -11.72
N PRO A 12 -2.07 -23.32 -12.88
CA PRO A 12 -1.51 -22.90 -14.15
C PRO A 12 -1.09 -21.43 -14.07
N THR A 13 0.13 -21.12 -14.46
CA THR A 13 0.75 -19.82 -14.23
C THR A 13 1.51 -19.35 -15.46
N TYR A 14 1.26 -18.12 -15.90
CA TYR A 14 2.13 -17.36 -16.79
C TYR A 14 3.22 -16.69 -15.95
N GLU A 15 4.45 -17.13 -16.12
CA GLU A 15 5.55 -16.65 -15.29
C GLU A 15 5.95 -15.22 -15.64
N VAL A 16 6.41 -14.48 -14.67
CA VAL A 16 6.99 -13.15 -14.85
C VAL A 16 8.46 -13.26 -15.19
N GLY A 17 8.98 -12.28 -15.94
CA GLY A 17 10.39 -12.17 -16.24
C GLY A 17 11.23 -11.78 -15.02
N LYS A 18 12.53 -11.63 -15.24
CA LYS A 18 13.45 -11.20 -14.17
C LYS A 18 13.17 -9.75 -13.77
N PRO A 19 13.28 -9.44 -12.48
CA PRO A 19 13.26 -8.06 -12.03
C PRO A 19 14.38 -7.22 -12.66
N GLU A 20 14.15 -5.93 -12.84
CA GLU A 20 15.19 -4.99 -13.30
C GLU A 20 16.29 -4.85 -12.25
N LYS A 21 17.54 -5.13 -12.62
CA LYS A 21 18.70 -5.05 -11.73
C LYS A 21 19.14 -3.61 -11.42
N ASN A 22 18.85 -2.70 -12.36
CA ASN A 22 19.18 -1.29 -12.22
C ASN A 22 18.11 -0.54 -11.40
N PRO A 23 18.46 0.53 -10.66
CA PRO A 23 17.47 1.35 -9.98
C PRO A 23 16.58 2.10 -10.99
N ILE A 24 15.29 2.09 -10.78
CA ILE A 24 14.32 2.76 -11.65
C ILE A 24 13.69 3.94 -10.91
N PHE A 25 13.95 5.15 -11.42
CA PHE A 25 13.49 6.43 -10.87
C PHE A 25 12.33 6.98 -11.70
N LEU A 26 11.10 6.64 -11.39
CA LEU A 26 9.89 7.04 -12.12
C LEU A 26 9.32 8.38 -11.59
N GLU A 27 10.12 9.44 -11.62
CA GLU A 27 9.91 10.69 -10.90
C GLU A 27 8.60 11.43 -11.19
N LYS A 28 8.08 11.35 -12.40
CA LYS A 28 6.88 12.06 -12.83
C LYS A 28 5.75 11.11 -13.25
N ARG A 29 5.87 9.84 -12.96
CA ARG A 29 4.81 8.88 -13.23
C ARG A 29 3.62 9.18 -12.33
N VAL A 30 2.48 9.44 -12.95
CA VAL A 30 1.19 9.50 -12.26
C VAL A 30 0.60 8.10 -12.27
N TYR A 31 0.16 7.65 -11.13
CA TYR A 31 -0.45 6.34 -10.97
C TYR A 31 -1.70 6.46 -10.09
N GLN A 32 -2.87 6.20 -10.67
CA GLN A 32 -4.16 6.27 -9.99
C GLN A 32 -4.34 7.54 -9.12
N GLY A 33 -3.94 8.69 -9.64
CA GLY A 33 -4.09 10.00 -9.01
C GLY A 33 -2.95 10.42 -8.06
N SER A 34 -1.99 9.55 -7.77
CA SER A 34 -0.84 9.84 -6.90
C SER A 34 0.50 9.57 -7.59
N SER A 35 1.60 9.64 -6.86
CA SER A 35 2.93 9.32 -7.38
C SER A 35 3.07 7.85 -7.73
N GLY A 36 3.52 7.54 -8.94
CA GLY A 36 3.88 6.21 -9.40
C GLY A 36 5.34 5.82 -9.16
N VAL A 37 6.07 6.55 -8.32
CA VAL A 37 7.42 6.16 -7.89
C VAL A 37 7.34 4.85 -7.13
N VAL A 38 8.22 3.90 -7.47
CA VAL A 38 8.22 2.54 -6.92
C VAL A 38 9.52 2.18 -6.21
N TYR A 39 10.56 3.01 -6.37
CA TYR A 39 11.81 2.82 -5.63
C TYR A 39 11.52 2.69 -4.12
N PRO A 40 12.06 1.71 -3.39
CA PRO A 40 13.22 0.84 -3.70
C PRO A 40 12.84 -0.55 -4.25
N TYR A 41 11.65 -0.76 -4.75
CA TYR A 41 11.29 -2.05 -5.33
C TYR A 41 11.85 -2.21 -6.76
N PRO A 42 12.35 -3.40 -7.13
CA PRO A 42 12.68 -3.69 -8.51
C PRO A 42 11.42 -3.76 -9.37
N VAL A 43 11.51 -3.33 -10.62
CA VAL A 43 10.39 -3.35 -11.57
C VAL A 43 10.51 -4.59 -12.45
N ILE A 44 9.38 -5.25 -12.71
CA ILE A 44 9.28 -6.36 -13.67
C ILE A 44 8.46 -5.87 -14.85
N GLU A 45 8.97 -6.01 -16.07
CA GLU A 45 8.32 -5.46 -17.28
C GLU A 45 8.03 -6.51 -18.34
N SER A 46 8.34 -7.79 -18.10
CA SER A 46 8.09 -8.89 -19.03
C SER A 46 7.33 -10.02 -18.39
N MET A 47 6.54 -10.72 -19.21
CA MET A 47 5.72 -11.86 -18.82
C MET A 47 5.79 -12.92 -19.90
N SER A 48 5.60 -14.19 -19.53
CA SER A 48 5.54 -15.30 -20.48
C SER A 48 4.17 -15.35 -21.17
N ASP A 49 4.17 -15.70 -22.45
CA ASP A 49 2.96 -16.06 -23.20
C ASP A 49 2.58 -17.54 -23.02
N GLU A 50 3.46 -18.33 -22.40
CA GLU A 50 3.25 -19.75 -22.14
C GLU A 50 2.98 -19.99 -20.66
N LYS A 51 1.92 -20.73 -20.35
CA LYS A 51 1.61 -21.13 -18.99
C LYS A 51 2.24 -22.47 -18.64
N VAL A 52 2.67 -22.59 -17.40
CA VAL A 52 3.21 -23.80 -16.78
C VAL A 52 2.43 -24.14 -15.51
N ASP A 53 2.38 -25.40 -15.17
CA ASP A 53 1.86 -25.85 -13.90
C ASP A 53 2.86 -25.49 -12.79
N LYS A 54 2.49 -24.57 -11.91
CA LYS A 54 3.34 -24.08 -10.82
C LYS A 54 2.76 -24.42 -9.46
N GLU A 55 3.61 -24.92 -8.58
CA GLU A 55 3.27 -25.24 -7.21
C GLU A 55 3.35 -23.99 -6.32
N TYR A 56 2.31 -23.75 -5.51
CA TYR A 56 2.24 -22.70 -4.52
C TYR A 56 1.98 -23.27 -3.13
N ASN A 57 2.54 -22.65 -2.10
CA ASN A 57 2.24 -23.00 -0.71
C ASN A 57 1.01 -22.20 -0.25
N ALA A 58 -0.16 -22.80 -0.37
CA ALA A 58 -1.41 -22.19 0.04
C ALA A 58 -1.69 -22.40 1.54
N ILE A 59 -2.42 -21.46 2.14
CA ILE A 59 -3.02 -21.65 3.45
C ILE A 59 -4.53 -21.67 3.28
N PHE A 60 -5.15 -22.74 3.71
CA PHE A 60 -6.61 -22.88 3.74
C PHE A 60 -7.16 -22.59 5.13
N ILE A 61 -8.35 -22.00 5.17
CA ILE A 61 -9.17 -21.89 6.35
C ILE A 61 -10.61 -22.23 5.99
N GLU A 62 -11.27 -23.05 6.80
CA GLU A 62 -12.59 -23.61 6.49
C GLU A 62 -13.44 -23.77 7.76
N ASN A 63 -14.72 -23.44 7.64
CA ASN A 63 -15.76 -23.81 8.59
C ASN A 63 -16.90 -24.57 7.88
N GLU A 64 -18.06 -24.73 8.52
CA GLU A 64 -19.22 -25.39 7.95
C GLU A 64 -19.79 -24.73 6.69
N TYR A 65 -19.60 -23.40 6.52
CA TYR A 65 -20.23 -22.60 5.46
C TYR A 65 -19.27 -22.09 4.41
N ILE A 66 -18.02 -21.78 4.79
CA ILE A 66 -17.06 -21.08 3.92
C ILE A 66 -15.72 -21.81 3.92
N LYS A 67 -15.09 -21.87 2.74
CA LYS A 67 -13.71 -22.28 2.55
C LYS A 67 -12.93 -21.17 1.85
N VAL A 68 -11.77 -20.80 2.38
CA VAL A 68 -10.91 -19.72 1.85
C VAL A 68 -9.51 -20.26 1.58
N MET A 69 -8.90 -19.82 0.48
CA MET A 69 -7.51 -20.10 0.15
C MET A 69 -6.73 -18.78 0.09
N ILE A 70 -5.61 -18.74 0.80
CA ILE A 70 -4.70 -17.58 0.86
C ILE A 70 -3.39 -17.99 0.22
N LEU A 71 -2.81 -17.11 -0.62
CA LEU A 71 -1.52 -17.31 -1.28
C LEU A 71 -0.46 -16.39 -0.69
N PRO A 72 0.36 -16.85 0.26
CA PRO A 72 1.43 -16.06 0.86
C PRO A 72 2.47 -15.54 -0.13
N GLU A 73 2.78 -16.33 -1.17
CA GLU A 73 3.79 -15.99 -2.19
C GLU A 73 3.36 -14.86 -3.12
N LEU A 74 2.05 -14.57 -3.18
CA LEU A 74 1.44 -13.56 -4.04
C LEU A 74 0.78 -12.45 -3.18
N GLY A 75 1.56 -11.80 -2.33
CA GLY A 75 1.11 -10.69 -1.51
C GLY A 75 0.19 -11.05 -0.35
N GLY A 76 0.03 -12.33 -0.03
CA GLY A 76 -0.88 -12.79 1.03
C GLY A 76 -2.35 -12.56 0.72
N ARG A 77 -2.71 -12.51 -0.56
CA ARG A 77 -4.08 -12.30 -1.03
C ARG A 77 -5.00 -13.48 -0.71
N VAL A 78 -6.27 -13.20 -0.54
CA VAL A 78 -7.30 -14.23 -0.65
C VAL A 78 -7.45 -14.58 -2.13
N GLN A 79 -7.07 -15.80 -2.51
CA GLN A 79 -7.17 -16.25 -3.91
C GLN A 79 -8.56 -16.83 -4.22
N MET A 80 -9.17 -17.46 -3.23
CA MET A 80 -10.48 -18.14 -3.38
C MET A 80 -11.27 -17.96 -2.10
N ALA A 81 -12.59 -17.68 -2.23
CA ALA A 81 -13.56 -17.79 -1.15
C ALA A 81 -14.83 -18.46 -1.70
N TYR A 82 -15.15 -19.62 -1.12
CA TYR A 82 -16.18 -20.53 -1.60
C TYR A 82 -17.32 -20.66 -0.60
N ASP A 83 -18.53 -20.44 -1.09
CA ASP A 83 -19.79 -20.66 -0.37
C ASP A 83 -20.21 -22.14 -0.52
N LYS A 84 -20.16 -22.89 0.58
CA LYS A 84 -20.51 -24.32 0.61
C LYS A 84 -22.00 -24.57 0.53
N ILE A 85 -22.86 -23.57 0.85
CA ILE A 85 -24.33 -23.71 0.78
C ILE A 85 -24.79 -23.67 -0.67
N ARG A 86 -24.23 -22.74 -1.47
CA ARG A 86 -24.58 -22.60 -2.88
C ARG A 86 -23.61 -23.28 -3.83
N GLU A 87 -22.57 -23.92 -3.28
CA GLU A 87 -21.52 -24.62 -4.04
C GLU A 87 -20.89 -23.74 -5.13
N ARG A 88 -20.53 -22.48 -4.74
CA ARG A 88 -20.00 -21.48 -5.66
C ARG A 88 -18.93 -20.60 -5.02
N HIS A 89 -18.08 -20.02 -5.84
CA HIS A 89 -17.19 -18.95 -5.43
C HIS A 89 -17.99 -17.64 -5.29
N PHE A 90 -18.00 -17.02 -4.11
CA PHE A 90 -18.62 -15.70 -3.92
C PHE A 90 -17.63 -14.54 -4.09
N ILE A 91 -16.34 -14.87 -4.14
CA ILE A 91 -15.24 -14.02 -4.62
C ILE A 91 -14.76 -14.63 -5.93
N TYR A 92 -14.54 -13.80 -6.95
CA TYR A 92 -14.09 -14.25 -8.27
C TYR A 92 -12.80 -15.07 -8.14
N TYR A 93 -12.87 -16.35 -8.47
CA TYR A 93 -11.75 -17.26 -8.49
C TYR A 93 -11.19 -17.34 -9.90
N ASN A 94 -10.00 -16.77 -10.12
CA ASN A 94 -9.26 -16.94 -11.36
C ASN A 94 -8.49 -18.25 -11.28
N HIS A 95 -8.80 -19.20 -12.19
CA HIS A 95 -8.19 -20.53 -12.22
C HIS A 95 -6.76 -20.51 -12.79
N VAL A 96 -6.29 -19.36 -13.25
CA VAL A 96 -4.95 -19.15 -13.75
C VAL A 96 -4.28 -17.96 -13.07
N ILE A 97 -3.01 -18.07 -12.76
CA ILE A 97 -2.19 -16.92 -12.39
C ILE A 97 -1.68 -16.30 -13.69
N LYS A 98 -2.35 -15.22 -14.13
CA LYS A 98 -2.03 -14.51 -15.37
C LYS A 98 -1.70 -13.05 -15.07
N PRO A 99 -0.43 -12.74 -14.79
CA PRO A 99 -0.03 -11.39 -14.47
C PRO A 99 -0.19 -10.44 -15.65
N ALA A 100 -0.54 -9.18 -15.36
CA ALA A 100 -0.49 -8.10 -16.32
C ALA A 100 0.25 -6.90 -15.70
N LEU A 101 0.75 -5.97 -16.55
CA LEU A 101 1.47 -4.78 -16.11
C LEU A 101 0.49 -3.70 -15.61
N VAL A 102 -0.17 -4.00 -14.49
CA VAL A 102 -1.13 -3.13 -13.81
C VAL A 102 -0.59 -2.68 -12.46
N GLY A 103 0.17 -3.49 -11.77
CA GLY A 103 0.75 -3.17 -10.46
C GLY A 103 1.80 -2.07 -10.50
N LEU A 104 2.05 -1.42 -9.37
CA LEU A 104 3.01 -0.31 -9.28
C LEU A 104 4.43 -0.74 -9.70
N ALA A 105 4.86 -1.95 -9.30
CA ALA A 105 6.16 -2.54 -9.67
C ALA A 105 6.09 -3.46 -10.92
N GLY A 106 4.96 -3.54 -11.59
CA GLY A 106 4.73 -4.34 -12.80
C GLY A 106 3.64 -5.37 -12.63
N PRO A 107 3.93 -6.62 -12.23
CA PRO A 107 2.96 -7.70 -12.20
C PRO A 107 1.81 -7.45 -11.22
N TRP A 108 0.63 -7.72 -11.69
CA TRP A 108 -0.60 -7.75 -10.92
C TRP A 108 -1.52 -8.84 -11.47
N ILE A 109 -2.25 -9.51 -10.61
CA ILE A 109 -3.20 -10.56 -10.98
C ILE A 109 -4.62 -10.20 -10.56
N SER A 110 -5.58 -10.51 -11.40
CA SER A 110 -7.01 -10.31 -11.13
C SER A 110 -7.59 -11.40 -10.23
N GLY A 111 -8.77 -11.13 -9.70
CA GLY A 111 -9.54 -12.07 -8.88
C GLY A 111 -9.15 -12.04 -7.40
N GLY A 112 -9.85 -12.81 -6.59
CA GLY A 112 -9.62 -12.88 -5.15
C GLY A 112 -9.90 -11.57 -4.41
N ILE A 113 -9.21 -11.36 -3.29
CA ILE A 113 -9.18 -10.09 -2.56
C ILE A 113 -7.73 -9.64 -2.45
N GLU A 114 -7.41 -8.53 -3.11
CA GLU A 114 -6.14 -7.82 -2.95
C GLU A 114 -6.29 -6.74 -1.87
N PHE A 115 -5.17 -6.39 -1.22
CA PHE A 115 -5.12 -5.30 -0.24
C PHE A 115 -4.20 -4.21 -0.74
N ASN A 116 -4.76 -3.05 -1.06
CA ASN A 116 -4.04 -1.87 -1.51
C ASN A 116 -3.62 -1.03 -0.31
N TRP A 117 -2.38 -1.19 0.14
CA TRP A 117 -1.75 -0.40 1.19
C TRP A 117 -0.22 -0.40 1.00
N PRO A 118 0.54 0.58 1.45
CA PRO A 118 0.12 1.91 1.88
C PRO A 118 -0.33 2.79 0.71
N GLN A 119 -0.38 2.25 -0.50
CA GLN A 119 -0.87 2.89 -1.73
C GLN A 119 -1.33 1.85 -2.77
N HIS A 120 -1.95 2.29 -3.85
CA HIS A 120 -2.39 1.47 -4.98
C HIS A 120 -1.28 1.17 -5.96
N HIS A 121 -1.38 0.12 -6.67
CA HIS A 121 -1.57 -1.24 -6.11
C HIS A 121 -0.34 -1.48 -5.28
N ARG A 122 -0.45 -2.15 -4.13
CA ARG A 122 0.69 -2.35 -3.24
C ARG A 122 1.94 -2.75 -4.04
N PRO A 123 3.12 -2.07 -3.88
CA PRO A 123 4.33 -2.40 -4.66
C PRO A 123 4.73 -3.87 -4.57
N SER A 124 4.46 -4.50 -3.43
CA SER A 124 4.72 -5.90 -3.11
C SER A 124 3.53 -6.84 -3.38
N THR A 125 2.53 -6.43 -4.16
CA THR A 125 1.32 -7.25 -4.42
C THR A 125 1.64 -8.62 -5.05
N TYR A 126 2.79 -8.74 -5.71
CA TYR A 126 3.30 -9.95 -6.33
C TYR A 126 4.57 -10.48 -5.62
N MET A 127 4.70 -10.24 -4.32
CA MET A 127 5.85 -10.66 -3.50
C MET A 127 5.39 -11.46 -2.27
N PRO A 128 6.25 -12.34 -1.72
CA PRO A 128 5.92 -13.11 -0.53
C PRO A 128 5.73 -12.25 0.72
N VAL A 129 4.86 -12.69 1.62
CA VAL A 129 4.61 -12.10 2.94
C VAL A 129 4.85 -13.08 4.07
N ASP A 130 5.04 -12.59 5.30
CA ASP A 130 5.16 -13.40 6.50
C ASP A 130 3.79 -13.94 6.91
N THR A 131 3.71 -15.15 7.47
CA THR A 131 2.44 -15.78 7.83
C THR A 131 2.50 -16.54 9.15
N THR A 132 1.37 -16.59 9.86
CA THR A 132 1.16 -17.48 11.00
C THR A 132 -0.31 -17.84 11.14
N ILE A 133 -0.61 -18.95 11.82
CA ILE A 133 -1.98 -19.40 12.13
C ILE A 133 -2.20 -19.24 13.62
N GLU A 134 -3.33 -18.69 14.00
CA GLU A 134 -3.75 -18.49 15.39
C GLU A 134 -5.10 -19.19 15.64
N GLU A 135 -5.11 -20.10 16.59
CA GLU A 135 -6.33 -20.70 17.14
C GLU A 135 -6.80 -19.86 18.33
N ASN A 136 -8.03 -19.35 18.25
CA ASN A 136 -8.59 -18.47 19.27
C ASN A 136 -9.41 -19.25 20.31
N ALA A 137 -9.50 -18.71 21.52
CA ALA A 137 -10.21 -19.36 22.64
C ALA A 137 -11.71 -19.54 22.39
N ASP A 138 -12.31 -18.76 21.48
CA ASP A 138 -13.72 -18.86 21.08
C ASP A 138 -13.96 -19.92 19.98
N GLY A 139 -12.92 -20.68 19.61
CA GLY A 139 -12.96 -21.69 18.56
C GLY A 139 -12.86 -21.14 17.13
N SER A 140 -12.72 -19.83 16.97
CA SER A 140 -12.35 -19.23 15.69
C SER A 140 -10.87 -19.48 15.39
N VAL A 141 -10.51 -19.42 14.11
CA VAL A 141 -9.12 -19.50 13.67
C VAL A 141 -8.82 -18.30 12.79
N THR A 142 -7.62 -17.73 12.95
CA THR A 142 -7.14 -16.61 12.17
C THR A 142 -5.86 -16.99 11.43
N VAL A 143 -5.84 -16.77 10.13
CA VAL A 143 -4.60 -16.79 9.33
C VAL A 143 -4.10 -15.36 9.22
N TRP A 144 -2.92 -15.09 9.78
CA TRP A 144 -2.29 -13.78 9.73
C TRP A 144 -1.27 -13.71 8.61
N VAL A 145 -1.28 -12.58 7.89
CA VAL A 145 -0.23 -12.16 6.97
C VAL A 145 0.36 -10.84 7.44
N ASN A 146 1.66 -10.64 7.19
CA ASN A 146 2.41 -9.47 7.66
C ASN A 146 3.43 -9.02 6.62
N GLU A 147 3.66 -7.72 6.57
CA GLU A 147 4.72 -7.10 5.80
C GLU A 147 5.24 -5.83 6.49
N MET A 148 6.56 -5.66 6.51
CA MET A 148 7.20 -4.36 6.72
C MET A 148 7.58 -3.84 5.33
N GLU A 149 6.84 -2.83 4.82
CA GLU A 149 7.01 -2.37 3.45
C GLU A 149 8.24 -1.45 3.32
N ARG A 150 8.87 -1.48 2.13
CA ARG A 150 10.21 -0.91 1.93
C ARG A 150 10.23 0.58 1.60
N MET A 151 9.11 1.18 1.13
CA MET A 151 9.10 2.58 0.69
C MET A 151 9.01 3.57 1.86
N PHE A 152 8.13 3.28 2.81
CA PHE A 152 7.79 4.17 3.93
C PHE A 152 8.06 3.51 5.28
N HIS A 153 8.52 2.26 5.30
CA HIS A 153 8.84 1.47 6.50
C HIS A 153 7.67 1.33 7.48
N GLN A 154 6.46 1.29 6.92
CA GLN A 154 5.26 0.97 7.68
C GLN A 154 5.08 -0.53 7.78
N LYS A 155 4.37 -0.98 8.81
CA LYS A 155 3.98 -2.38 8.97
C LYS A 155 2.50 -2.53 8.75
N GLY A 156 2.10 -3.52 7.95
CA GLY A 156 0.72 -3.90 7.75
C GLY A 156 0.50 -5.38 8.00
N MET A 157 -0.59 -5.68 8.71
CA MET A 157 -1.06 -7.04 8.92
C MET A 157 -2.50 -7.17 8.48
N ALA A 158 -2.85 -8.34 7.95
CA ALA A 158 -4.23 -8.74 7.74
C ALA A 158 -4.46 -10.12 8.37
N GLY A 159 -5.50 -10.22 9.20
CA GLY A 159 -5.94 -11.47 9.82
C GLY A 159 -7.25 -11.94 9.19
N PHE A 160 -7.21 -13.10 8.56
CA PHE A 160 -8.38 -13.75 7.93
C PHE A 160 -8.97 -14.72 8.92
N THR A 161 -10.16 -14.42 9.43
CA THR A 161 -10.79 -15.20 10.50
C THR A 161 -12.10 -15.82 10.03
N LEU A 162 -12.27 -17.11 10.30
CA LEU A 162 -13.55 -17.77 10.27
C LEU A 162 -13.99 -18.16 11.69
N ARG A 163 -15.30 -18.09 11.92
CA ARG A 163 -15.94 -18.40 13.20
C ARG A 163 -16.86 -19.62 13.07
N PRO A 164 -16.96 -20.47 14.10
CA PRO A 164 -17.95 -21.54 14.09
C PRO A 164 -19.35 -20.97 13.94
N GLY A 165 -20.18 -21.55 13.07
CA GLY A 165 -21.57 -21.16 12.91
C GLY A 165 -21.83 -19.87 12.15
N HIS A 166 -20.81 -19.25 11.50
CA HIS A 166 -20.96 -17.98 10.80
C HIS A 166 -20.56 -18.10 9.32
N ALA A 167 -21.39 -17.57 8.45
CA ALA A 167 -21.21 -17.55 7.00
C ALA A 167 -20.62 -16.22 6.51
N PHE A 168 -19.51 -15.76 7.10
CA PHE A 168 -18.74 -14.61 6.65
C PHE A 168 -17.24 -14.82 6.85
N LEU A 169 -16.44 -14.16 6.03
CA LEU A 169 -15.01 -13.97 6.22
C LEU A 169 -14.80 -12.63 6.94
N GLU A 170 -14.23 -12.69 8.15
CA GLU A 170 -13.80 -11.50 8.89
C GLU A 170 -12.34 -11.19 8.50
N ILE A 171 -12.06 -9.95 8.13
CA ILE A 171 -10.71 -9.47 7.86
C ILE A 171 -10.38 -8.35 8.83
N LYS A 172 -9.41 -8.60 9.71
CA LYS A 172 -8.84 -7.59 10.61
C LYS A 172 -7.59 -7.00 9.98
N GLY A 173 -7.62 -5.69 9.69
CA GLY A 173 -6.45 -4.94 9.28
C GLY A 173 -5.78 -4.28 10.49
N VAL A 174 -4.43 -4.24 10.49
CA VAL A 174 -3.61 -3.53 11.47
C VAL A 174 -2.50 -2.80 10.73
N LEU A 175 -2.48 -1.48 10.84
CA LEU A 175 -1.50 -0.61 10.18
C LEU A 175 -0.72 0.13 11.25
N TYR A 176 0.59 -0.01 11.24
CA TYR A 176 1.50 0.56 12.24
C TYR A 176 2.60 1.37 11.57
N ASN A 177 2.71 2.64 11.93
CA ASN A 177 3.83 3.49 11.52
C ASN A 177 5.05 3.19 12.41
N ARG A 178 6.01 2.44 11.87
CA ARG A 178 7.26 2.11 12.58
C ARG A 178 8.25 3.26 12.66
N THR A 179 7.97 4.39 11.97
CA THR A 179 8.92 5.49 11.82
C THR A 179 8.68 6.61 12.84
N GLU A 180 9.68 7.41 13.05
CA GLU A 180 9.68 8.56 13.95
C GLU A 180 9.08 9.84 13.33
N VAL A 181 8.59 9.74 12.08
CA VAL A 181 7.93 10.84 11.38
C VAL A 181 6.52 10.44 10.95
N PRO A 182 5.59 11.40 10.81
CA PRO A 182 4.27 11.08 10.28
C PRO A 182 4.37 10.49 8.87
N GLN A 183 3.58 9.47 8.58
CA GLN A 183 3.47 8.83 7.28
C GLN A 183 2.03 8.88 6.79
N THR A 184 1.85 8.94 5.48
CA THR A 184 0.53 8.79 4.88
C THR A 184 0.29 7.35 4.45
N PHE A 185 -0.96 6.94 4.44
CA PHE A 185 -1.38 5.64 3.94
C PHE A 185 -2.78 5.74 3.33
N LEU A 186 -3.12 4.75 2.54
CA LEU A 186 -4.49 4.37 2.27
C LEU A 186 -4.62 2.86 2.48
N TRP A 187 -5.86 2.41 2.71
CA TRP A 187 -6.22 1.00 2.70
C TRP A 187 -7.50 0.82 1.89
N TRP A 188 -7.43 -0.07 0.90
CA TRP A 188 -8.58 -0.56 0.18
C TRP A 188 -8.51 -2.09 0.10
N ALA A 189 -9.49 -2.78 0.68
CA ALA A 189 -9.73 -4.17 0.35
C ALA A 189 -10.39 -4.21 -1.03
N ASN A 190 -9.87 -5.05 -1.90
CA ASN A 190 -10.24 -5.08 -3.31
C ASN A 190 -10.79 -6.46 -3.71
N PRO A 191 -12.00 -6.86 -3.23
CA PRO A 191 -12.63 -8.09 -3.67
C PRO A 191 -13.09 -7.97 -5.11
N ALA A 192 -12.77 -8.99 -5.90
CA ALA A 192 -13.31 -9.19 -7.23
C ALA A 192 -14.56 -10.07 -7.16
N VAL A 193 -15.57 -9.75 -7.98
CA VAL A 193 -16.78 -10.56 -8.15
C VAL A 193 -17.05 -10.81 -9.63
N ALA A 194 -17.44 -12.03 -9.98
CA ALA A 194 -17.80 -12.37 -11.35
C ALA A 194 -19.02 -11.58 -11.81
N VAL A 195 -19.04 -11.15 -13.07
CA VAL A 195 -20.14 -10.35 -13.63
C VAL A 195 -20.60 -10.86 -14.98
N ASN A 196 -21.86 -10.58 -15.27
CA ASN A 196 -22.49 -10.81 -16.57
C ASN A 196 -23.59 -9.75 -16.80
N ASP A 197 -24.36 -9.88 -17.87
CA ASP A 197 -25.45 -8.92 -18.22
C ASP A 197 -26.57 -8.84 -17.16
N TYR A 198 -26.65 -9.77 -16.23
CA TYR A 198 -27.64 -9.82 -15.14
C TYR A 198 -27.09 -9.28 -13.82
N TYR A 199 -25.81 -8.87 -13.78
CA TYR A 199 -25.21 -8.35 -12.57
C TYR A 199 -25.62 -6.91 -12.29
N GLN A 200 -25.92 -6.63 -11.01
CA GLN A 200 -26.26 -5.32 -10.48
C GLN A 200 -25.43 -5.00 -9.24
N SER A 201 -24.84 -3.81 -9.22
CA SER A 201 -24.16 -3.27 -8.03
C SER A 201 -25.16 -2.87 -6.95
N VAL A 202 -24.83 -3.15 -5.70
CA VAL A 202 -25.65 -2.86 -4.53
C VAL A 202 -24.93 -1.83 -3.67
N PHE A 203 -25.23 -0.57 -3.92
CA PHE A 203 -24.85 0.52 -3.02
C PHE A 203 -26.00 0.86 -2.06
N PRO A 204 -25.68 1.43 -0.86
CA PRO A 204 -26.68 1.90 0.05
C PRO A 204 -27.72 2.85 -0.58
N PRO A 205 -28.96 2.87 -0.09
CA PRO A 205 -30.05 3.64 -0.68
C PRO A 205 -29.85 5.17 -0.58
N ASP A 206 -28.96 5.66 0.28
CA ASP A 206 -28.66 7.08 0.43
C ASP A 206 -27.61 7.60 -0.57
N ILE A 207 -27.01 6.74 -1.40
CA ILE A 207 -26.05 7.12 -2.42
C ILE A 207 -26.79 7.74 -3.62
N ASN A 208 -26.46 9.02 -3.90
CA ASN A 208 -27.05 9.78 -5.01
C ASN A 208 -26.05 10.21 -6.07
N ALA A 209 -24.75 10.06 -5.80
CA ALA A 209 -23.68 10.44 -6.72
C ALA A 209 -22.44 9.55 -6.57
N VAL A 210 -21.65 9.49 -7.63
CA VAL A 210 -20.40 8.75 -7.71
C VAL A 210 -19.32 9.60 -8.39
N PHE A 211 -18.05 9.32 -8.07
CA PHE A 211 -16.88 10.01 -8.61
C PHE A 211 -15.93 9.05 -9.34
N ASP A 212 -15.07 9.64 -10.18
CA ASP A 212 -13.87 8.97 -10.67
C ASP A 212 -12.69 9.08 -9.66
N HIS A 213 -11.57 8.45 -10.00
CA HIS A 213 -10.30 8.63 -9.30
C HIS A 213 -9.90 10.11 -9.26
N GLY A 214 -9.73 10.67 -8.06
CA GLY A 214 -9.35 12.08 -7.88
C GLY A 214 -10.50 13.06 -8.06
N LYS A 215 -11.75 12.63 -8.09
CA LYS A 215 -12.96 13.46 -8.17
C LYS A 215 -13.02 14.39 -9.38
N ARG A 216 -12.39 14.02 -10.50
CA ARG A 216 -12.36 14.86 -11.72
C ARG A 216 -13.65 14.80 -12.53
N ALA A 217 -14.37 13.70 -12.47
CA ALA A 217 -15.69 13.50 -13.04
C ALA A 217 -16.67 13.07 -11.96
N VAL A 218 -17.91 13.53 -12.06
CA VAL A 218 -19.00 13.24 -11.12
C VAL A 218 -20.23 12.83 -11.91
N SER A 219 -20.98 11.87 -11.41
CA SER A 219 -22.26 11.43 -11.99
C SER A 219 -23.32 11.25 -10.91
N SER A 220 -24.59 11.48 -11.25
CA SER A 220 -25.71 10.97 -10.49
C SER A 220 -25.70 9.43 -10.47
N PHE A 221 -26.26 8.84 -9.42
CA PHE A 221 -26.36 7.40 -9.23
C PHE A 221 -27.71 7.03 -8.59
N PRO A 222 -28.38 5.92 -8.97
CA PRO A 222 -27.95 4.93 -9.99
C PRO A 222 -28.20 5.36 -11.43
N ILE A 223 -29.06 6.35 -11.66
CA ILE A 223 -29.34 6.86 -13.01
C ILE A 223 -28.35 7.96 -13.36
N ALA A 224 -27.39 7.64 -14.24
CA ALA A 224 -26.48 8.63 -14.78
C ALA A 224 -27.16 9.49 -15.85
N THR A 225 -26.83 10.80 -15.85
CA THR A 225 -27.26 11.78 -16.85
C THR A 225 -26.05 12.62 -17.29
N GLY A 226 -26.03 13.05 -18.53
CA GLY A 226 -24.91 13.84 -19.08
C GLY A 226 -23.70 12.96 -19.42
N THR A 227 -22.49 13.50 -19.28
CA THR A 227 -21.26 12.80 -19.68
C THR A 227 -20.47 12.33 -18.45
N TYR A 228 -20.11 11.04 -18.44
CA TYR A 228 -19.23 10.44 -17.45
C TYR A 228 -18.23 9.50 -18.13
N TYR A 229 -16.92 9.61 -17.83
CA TYR A 229 -15.86 8.84 -18.52
C TYR A 229 -15.94 8.90 -20.05
N LYS A 230 -16.25 10.06 -20.62
CA LYS A 230 -16.43 10.29 -22.07
C LYS A 230 -17.63 9.55 -22.69
N MET A 231 -18.46 8.90 -21.87
CA MET A 231 -19.70 8.26 -22.30
C MET A 231 -20.86 9.21 -22.12
N ASP A 232 -21.75 9.26 -23.11
CA ASP A 232 -22.98 10.04 -23.07
C ASP A 232 -24.10 9.22 -22.44
N TYR A 233 -24.54 9.63 -21.26
CA TYR A 233 -25.67 9.07 -20.53
C TYR A 233 -26.88 10.00 -20.48
N SER A 234 -26.98 11.00 -21.40
CA SER A 234 -28.02 12.03 -21.39
C SER A 234 -29.44 11.46 -21.47
N ALA A 235 -29.62 10.25 -22.00
CA ALA A 235 -30.91 9.56 -22.05
C ALA A 235 -31.42 9.07 -20.68
N GLY A 236 -30.58 9.14 -19.64
CA GLY A 236 -30.85 8.53 -18.34
C GLY A 236 -30.58 7.02 -18.37
N VAL A 237 -29.42 6.59 -17.85
CA VAL A 237 -28.98 5.20 -17.90
C VAL A 237 -28.66 4.70 -16.49
N ASP A 238 -29.22 3.55 -16.13
CA ASP A 238 -28.93 2.90 -14.86
C ASP A 238 -27.53 2.25 -14.90
N ILE A 239 -26.56 2.94 -14.30
CA ILE A 239 -25.17 2.51 -14.24
C ILE A 239 -24.87 1.57 -13.06
N SER A 240 -25.87 1.17 -12.28
CA SER A 240 -25.75 0.04 -11.35
C SER A 240 -25.69 -1.30 -12.08
N ASN A 241 -26.21 -1.37 -13.32
CA ASN A 241 -26.20 -2.60 -14.12
C ASN A 241 -24.92 -2.69 -14.98
N TYR A 242 -24.14 -3.76 -14.80
CA TYR A 242 -22.89 -3.98 -15.55
C TYR A 242 -23.02 -3.88 -17.06
N LYS A 243 -24.10 -4.41 -17.64
CA LYS A 243 -24.36 -4.34 -19.10
C LYS A 243 -24.36 -2.92 -19.68
N ASN A 244 -24.58 -1.90 -18.85
CA ASN A 244 -24.63 -0.50 -19.24
C ASN A 244 -23.28 0.21 -19.15
N ILE A 245 -22.24 -0.45 -18.62
CA ILE A 245 -20.90 0.11 -18.41
C ILE A 245 -19.99 -0.36 -19.55
N LYS A 246 -19.71 0.51 -20.53
CA LYS A 246 -19.01 0.11 -21.77
C LYS A 246 -17.49 0.30 -21.74
N VAL A 247 -16.98 1.17 -20.85
CA VAL A 247 -15.58 1.55 -20.80
C VAL A 247 -15.04 1.40 -19.38
N PRO A 248 -13.72 1.32 -19.19
CA PRO A 248 -13.12 1.27 -17.84
C PRO A 248 -13.61 2.44 -16.99
N THR A 249 -14.23 2.14 -15.87
CA THR A 249 -14.93 3.14 -15.07
C THR A 249 -14.85 2.85 -13.58
N SER A 250 -14.56 3.89 -12.81
CA SER A 250 -14.69 3.90 -11.34
C SER A 250 -15.98 4.57 -10.92
N TYR A 251 -16.63 4.01 -9.93
CA TYR A 251 -17.73 4.63 -9.20
C TYR A 251 -17.35 4.65 -7.70
N MET A 252 -16.84 5.79 -7.25
CA MET A 252 -16.61 6.03 -5.82
C MET A 252 -17.84 6.72 -5.27
N ALA A 253 -18.54 6.06 -4.36
CA ALA A 253 -19.79 6.56 -3.80
C ALA A 253 -19.52 7.80 -2.91
N VAL A 254 -20.46 8.74 -2.91
CA VAL A 254 -20.51 9.77 -1.88
C VAL A 254 -20.68 9.13 -0.49
N ASN A 255 -20.45 9.93 0.56
CA ASN A 255 -20.60 9.43 1.94
C ASN A 255 -21.99 8.87 2.19
N SER A 256 -22.00 7.71 2.86
CA SER A 256 -23.19 6.98 3.25
C SER A 256 -23.21 6.76 4.77
N ARG A 257 -24.41 6.76 5.37
CA ARG A 257 -24.59 6.39 6.76
C ARG A 257 -24.79 4.88 6.97
N PHE A 258 -24.73 4.10 5.91
CA PHE A 258 -24.89 2.66 5.94
C PHE A 258 -23.54 1.93 5.92
N ASP A 259 -23.52 0.74 6.50
CA ASP A 259 -22.32 -0.05 6.74
C ASP A 259 -21.99 -1.06 5.63
N PHE A 260 -22.61 -0.98 4.44
CA PHE A 260 -22.48 -2.01 3.42
C PHE A 260 -22.27 -1.50 2.01
N GLU A 261 -21.74 -2.36 1.17
CA GLU A 261 -21.77 -2.32 -0.30
C GLU A 261 -21.64 -3.73 -0.86
N GLY A 262 -22.03 -3.95 -2.10
CA GLY A 262 -21.91 -5.27 -2.69
C GLY A 262 -22.42 -5.37 -4.12
N GLY A 263 -22.75 -6.58 -4.54
CA GLY A 263 -23.31 -6.87 -5.83
C GLY A 263 -24.19 -8.10 -5.82
N TYR A 264 -25.11 -8.17 -6.78
CA TYR A 264 -26.07 -9.23 -6.92
C TYR A 264 -26.20 -9.70 -8.36
N GLU A 265 -26.17 -10.99 -8.55
CA GLU A 265 -26.40 -11.65 -9.84
C GLU A 265 -27.87 -12.08 -9.90
N ASN A 266 -28.64 -11.43 -10.74
CA ASN A 266 -30.07 -11.67 -10.83
C ASN A 266 -30.44 -13.02 -11.47
N ASP A 267 -29.56 -13.61 -12.29
CA ASP A 267 -29.73 -14.94 -12.88
C ASP A 267 -29.48 -16.07 -11.88
N THR A 268 -28.40 -16.02 -11.10
CA THR A 268 -28.07 -17.01 -10.07
C THR A 268 -28.78 -16.75 -8.75
N ARG A 269 -29.36 -15.57 -8.58
CA ARG A 269 -29.98 -15.07 -7.35
C ARG A 269 -29.06 -15.16 -6.13
N ALA A 270 -27.81 -14.80 -6.33
CA ALA A 270 -26.77 -14.78 -5.30
C ALA A 270 -25.91 -13.54 -5.42
N GLY A 271 -25.21 -13.18 -4.37
CA GLY A 271 -24.35 -12.02 -4.36
C GLY A 271 -23.26 -12.09 -3.30
N MET A 272 -22.39 -11.07 -3.31
CA MET A 272 -21.42 -10.81 -2.27
C MET A 272 -21.70 -9.45 -1.64
N LEU A 273 -21.64 -9.36 -0.32
CA LEU A 273 -21.73 -8.11 0.41
C LEU A 273 -20.48 -7.90 1.27
N HIS A 274 -19.99 -6.68 1.27
CA HIS A 274 -19.04 -6.16 2.25
C HIS A 274 -19.83 -5.41 3.34
N VAL A 275 -19.44 -5.61 4.59
CA VAL A 275 -20.00 -4.89 5.74
C VAL A 275 -18.85 -4.38 6.62
N ALA A 276 -18.89 -3.10 6.98
CA ALA A 276 -17.99 -2.52 7.97
C ALA A 276 -18.55 -1.19 8.49
N ASN A 277 -18.19 -0.82 9.71
CA ASN A 277 -18.59 0.46 10.30
C ASN A 277 -18.18 1.64 9.38
N HIS A 278 -19.16 2.37 8.86
CA HIS A 278 -18.95 3.48 7.91
C HIS A 278 -18.15 4.65 8.49
N HIS A 279 -18.06 4.79 9.81
CA HIS A 279 -17.20 5.79 10.44
C HIS A 279 -15.71 5.46 10.36
N ILE A 280 -15.37 4.19 10.12
CA ILE A 280 -14.00 3.68 9.98
C ILE A 280 -13.71 3.31 8.53
N SER A 281 -14.68 2.67 7.87
CA SER A 281 -14.61 2.23 6.47
C SER A 281 -15.67 2.96 5.62
N PRO A 282 -15.53 4.28 5.40
CA PRO A 282 -16.50 5.05 4.62
C PRO A 282 -16.40 4.79 3.12
N GLY A 283 -15.23 4.42 2.62
CA GLY A 283 -14.97 4.25 1.20
C GLY A 283 -15.74 3.08 0.61
N LYS A 284 -16.58 3.37 -0.38
CA LYS A 284 -17.36 2.39 -1.15
C LYS A 284 -17.12 2.66 -2.62
N LYS A 285 -16.56 1.68 -3.32
CA LYS A 285 -16.13 1.85 -4.70
C LYS A 285 -16.39 0.61 -5.54
N GLN A 286 -16.91 0.82 -6.73
CA GLN A 286 -16.90 -0.16 -7.78
C GLN A 286 -15.90 0.25 -8.86
N TRP A 287 -15.16 -0.72 -9.41
CA TRP A 287 -14.33 -0.53 -10.58
C TRP A 287 -14.52 -1.69 -11.57
N THR A 288 -14.52 -1.39 -12.86
CA THR A 288 -14.64 -2.39 -13.93
C THR A 288 -13.87 -1.97 -15.17
N TRP A 289 -13.37 -2.94 -15.93
CA TRP A 289 -12.84 -2.73 -17.29
C TRP A 289 -13.93 -2.36 -18.29
N GLY A 290 -15.20 -2.53 -17.94
CA GLY A 290 -16.35 -2.34 -18.80
C GLY A 290 -16.61 -3.53 -19.73
N ASN A 291 -17.80 -3.59 -20.30
CA ASN A 291 -18.23 -4.69 -21.16
C ASN A 291 -18.13 -4.40 -22.67
N GLY A 292 -17.44 -3.34 -23.07
CA GLY A 292 -17.09 -3.05 -24.46
C GLY A 292 -15.83 -3.80 -24.91
N ASP A 293 -15.41 -3.59 -26.16
CA ASP A 293 -14.30 -4.32 -26.77
C ASP A 293 -12.97 -4.16 -26.01
N PHE A 294 -12.74 -2.99 -25.47
CA PHE A 294 -11.54 -2.71 -24.65
C PHE A 294 -11.54 -3.53 -23.37
N GLY A 295 -12.67 -3.59 -22.64
CA GLY A 295 -12.81 -4.40 -21.43
C GLY A 295 -12.59 -5.88 -21.72
N ARG A 296 -13.18 -6.38 -22.81
CA ARG A 296 -12.99 -7.78 -23.25
C ARG A 296 -11.54 -8.09 -23.64
N ALA A 297 -10.82 -7.10 -24.18
CA ALA A 297 -9.39 -7.28 -24.47
C ALA A 297 -8.60 -7.43 -23.16
N TRP A 298 -8.92 -6.64 -22.14
CA TRP A 298 -8.30 -6.76 -20.83
C TRP A 298 -8.68 -8.07 -20.12
N ASP A 299 -9.93 -8.53 -20.24
CA ASP A 299 -10.32 -9.85 -19.69
C ASP A 299 -9.40 -10.97 -20.24
N ARG A 300 -9.13 -10.96 -21.54
CA ARG A 300 -8.19 -11.94 -22.14
C ARG A 300 -6.75 -11.81 -21.66
N ASN A 301 -6.33 -10.59 -21.26
CA ASN A 301 -5.00 -10.39 -20.66
C ASN A 301 -4.90 -10.87 -19.21
N LEU A 302 -6.03 -11.03 -18.52
CA LEU A 302 -6.09 -11.29 -17.08
C LEU A 302 -6.54 -12.72 -16.73
N THR A 303 -7.26 -13.38 -17.63
CA THR A 303 -7.72 -14.76 -17.45
C THR A 303 -7.77 -15.50 -18.81
N ASP A 304 -7.89 -16.80 -18.76
CA ASP A 304 -8.11 -17.60 -19.95
C ASP A 304 -9.60 -17.84 -20.22
N GLU A 305 -10.38 -18.26 -19.19
CA GLU A 305 -11.75 -18.74 -19.36
C GLU A 305 -12.77 -18.18 -18.34
N ASP A 306 -12.30 -17.52 -17.28
CA ASP A 306 -13.16 -17.17 -16.15
C ASP A 306 -14.05 -15.92 -16.40
N GLY A 307 -13.81 -15.19 -17.48
CA GLY A 307 -14.63 -14.08 -17.92
C GLY A 307 -14.45 -12.80 -17.13
N PRO A 308 -15.35 -11.81 -17.31
CA PRO A 308 -15.22 -10.51 -16.71
C PRO A 308 -15.56 -10.48 -15.23
N TYR A 309 -15.02 -9.47 -14.53
CA TYR A 309 -15.25 -9.22 -13.12
C TYR A 309 -15.41 -7.72 -12.82
N ILE A 310 -15.93 -7.43 -11.65
CA ILE A 310 -15.96 -6.10 -11.03
C ILE A 310 -15.17 -6.16 -9.72
N GLU A 311 -14.50 -5.07 -9.38
CA GLU A 311 -13.91 -4.85 -8.07
C GLU A 311 -14.86 -4.02 -7.21
N LEU A 312 -15.26 -4.58 -6.06
CA LEU A 312 -16.04 -3.90 -5.03
C LEU A 312 -15.11 -3.51 -3.89
N MET A 313 -14.53 -2.32 -4.00
CA MET A 313 -13.43 -1.90 -3.14
C MET A 313 -13.94 -1.15 -1.90
N ALA A 314 -13.49 -1.60 -0.73
CA ALA A 314 -13.84 -1.04 0.57
C ALA A 314 -12.65 -0.28 1.17
N GLY A 315 -12.80 1.06 1.27
CA GLY A 315 -11.78 1.97 1.78
C GLY A 315 -11.88 2.23 3.28
N VAL A 316 -10.76 2.19 3.99
CA VAL A 316 -10.67 2.43 5.43
C VAL A 316 -9.92 3.72 5.71
N TYR A 317 -10.51 4.59 6.53
CA TYR A 317 -10.04 5.95 6.78
C TYR A 317 -9.85 6.77 5.51
N THR A 318 -10.58 6.45 4.46
CA THR A 318 -10.54 7.12 3.17
C THR A 318 -11.90 7.01 2.49
N GLU A 319 -12.35 8.07 1.87
CA GLU A 319 -13.66 8.17 1.20
C GLU A 319 -13.54 8.06 -0.30
N ASN A 320 -12.36 8.36 -0.83
CA ASN A 320 -12.08 8.32 -2.27
C ASN A 320 -10.60 7.99 -2.50
N GLN A 321 -10.30 7.44 -3.64
CA GLN A 321 -8.93 7.27 -4.12
C GLN A 321 -8.49 8.53 -4.85
N PRO A 322 -7.39 9.18 -4.52
CA PRO A 322 -6.31 8.81 -3.60
C PRO A 322 -6.32 9.62 -2.28
N ASP A 323 -7.41 9.64 -1.56
CA ASP A 323 -7.49 10.35 -0.28
C ASP A 323 -6.68 9.60 0.78
N PHE A 324 -5.39 9.91 0.90
CA PHE A 324 -4.52 9.34 1.93
C PHE A 324 -4.85 9.90 3.31
N THR A 325 -4.63 9.09 4.34
CA THR A 325 -4.77 9.45 5.75
C THR A 325 -3.43 9.38 6.47
N TRP A 326 -3.27 10.15 7.56
CA TRP A 326 -2.04 10.19 8.34
C TRP A 326 -2.02 9.12 9.43
N LEU A 327 -0.85 8.50 9.61
CA LEU A 327 -0.42 7.83 10.83
C LEU A 327 0.68 8.67 11.47
N GLN A 328 0.48 9.04 12.74
CA GLN A 328 1.49 9.73 13.53
C GLN A 328 2.68 8.80 13.82
N PRO A 329 3.82 9.31 14.29
CA PRO A 329 4.93 8.45 14.69
C PRO A 329 4.47 7.38 15.68
N TYR A 330 4.78 6.12 15.37
CA TYR A 330 4.44 4.93 16.17
C TYR A 330 2.94 4.69 16.40
N GLU A 331 2.06 5.38 15.69
CA GLU A 331 0.61 5.14 15.75
C GLU A 331 0.23 3.83 15.06
N GLU A 332 -0.66 3.09 15.70
CA GLU A 332 -1.38 1.95 15.12
C GLU A 332 -2.85 2.32 14.88
N LYS A 333 -3.36 1.92 13.72
CA LYS A 333 -4.80 1.88 13.43
C LYS A 333 -5.20 0.45 13.13
N SER A 334 -6.25 -0.03 13.80
CA SER A 334 -6.85 -1.34 13.53
C SER A 334 -8.33 -1.21 13.20
N PHE A 335 -8.83 -2.15 12.38
CA PHE A 335 -10.20 -2.15 11.89
C PHE A 335 -10.60 -3.55 11.47
N VAL A 336 -11.90 -3.75 11.28
CA VAL A 336 -12.47 -5.02 10.85
C VAL A 336 -13.42 -4.78 9.67
N GLN A 337 -13.34 -5.65 8.68
CA GLN A 337 -14.23 -5.70 7.52
C GLN A 337 -14.76 -7.11 7.38
N TYR A 338 -16.02 -7.25 6.93
CA TYR A 338 -16.68 -8.54 6.73
C TYR A 338 -17.04 -8.71 5.26
N PHE A 339 -16.76 -9.87 4.70
CA PHE A 339 -17.15 -10.26 3.36
C PHE A 339 -18.00 -11.52 3.44
N LEU A 340 -19.20 -11.47 2.86
CA LEU A 340 -20.17 -12.54 3.04
C LEU A 340 -20.92 -12.85 1.75
N PRO A 341 -21.15 -14.14 1.45
CA PRO A 341 -22.10 -14.55 0.43
C PRO A 341 -23.54 -14.35 0.94
N TYR A 342 -24.43 -13.98 0.05
CA TYR A 342 -25.87 -13.96 0.32
C TYR A 342 -26.66 -14.42 -0.90
N ARG A 343 -27.94 -14.77 -0.69
CA ARG A 343 -28.78 -15.32 -1.74
C ARG A 343 -30.24 -14.92 -1.60
N GLU A 344 -31.01 -14.99 -2.71
CA GLU A 344 -32.44 -14.81 -2.82
C GLU A 344 -32.97 -13.45 -2.32
N LEU A 345 -32.10 -12.60 -1.81
CA LEU A 345 -32.46 -11.34 -1.17
C LEU A 345 -32.73 -10.22 -2.19
N GLY A 346 -32.04 -10.22 -3.33
CA GLY A 346 -32.05 -9.11 -4.29
C GLY A 346 -31.17 -7.93 -3.85
N VAL A 347 -31.61 -6.71 -4.15
CA VAL A 347 -30.90 -5.48 -3.78
C VAL A 347 -31.11 -5.17 -2.31
N VAL A 348 -30.07 -5.35 -1.52
CA VAL A 348 -30.07 -5.12 -0.07
C VAL A 348 -30.41 -3.67 0.26
N LYS A 349 -31.27 -3.45 1.23
CA LYS A 349 -31.70 -2.13 1.71
C LYS A 349 -30.97 -1.68 2.96
N ASN A 350 -30.64 -2.63 3.83
CA ASN A 350 -29.76 -2.42 4.98
C ASN A 350 -29.09 -3.72 5.39
N ALA A 351 -27.92 -3.64 5.99
CA ALA A 351 -27.15 -4.80 6.44
C ALA A 351 -26.30 -4.50 7.67
N SER A 352 -26.15 -5.52 8.49
CA SER A 352 -25.08 -5.69 9.47
C SER A 352 -24.29 -6.95 9.14
N ARG A 353 -23.23 -7.26 9.88
CA ARG A 353 -22.49 -8.53 9.69
C ARG A 353 -23.36 -9.77 9.93
N ASP A 354 -24.41 -9.64 10.75
CA ASP A 354 -25.24 -10.77 11.20
C ASP A 354 -26.54 -10.91 10.38
N LEU A 355 -27.08 -9.79 9.88
CA LEU A 355 -28.39 -9.74 9.22
C LEU A 355 -28.37 -8.81 8.00
N LEU A 356 -29.06 -9.23 6.95
CA LEU A 356 -29.33 -8.45 5.74
C LEU A 356 -30.83 -8.39 5.49
N MET A 357 -31.34 -7.25 5.01
CA MET A 357 -32.76 -7.09 4.71
C MET A 357 -33.00 -6.47 3.34
N ASN A 358 -34.12 -6.89 2.75
CA ASN A 358 -34.70 -6.27 1.57
C ASN A 358 -36.22 -6.19 1.72
N ILE A 359 -36.80 -5.13 1.19
CA ILE A 359 -38.24 -4.95 1.06
C ILE A 359 -38.55 -4.39 -0.33
N GLU A 360 -39.49 -4.99 -1.01
CA GLU A 360 -39.86 -4.64 -2.39
C GLU A 360 -41.38 -4.62 -2.52
N GLN A 361 -41.89 -3.75 -3.43
CA GLN A 361 -43.31 -3.75 -3.79
C GLN A 361 -43.69 -5.06 -4.50
N GLU A 362 -44.77 -5.69 -4.09
CA GLU A 362 -45.30 -6.92 -4.68
C GLU A 362 -46.78 -6.71 -5.05
N GLY A 363 -47.04 -6.22 -6.26
CA GLY A 363 -48.35 -5.81 -6.70
C GLY A 363 -48.82 -4.49 -6.07
N GLU A 364 -50.12 -4.23 -6.00
CA GLU A 364 -50.66 -2.96 -5.49
C GLU A 364 -50.79 -2.91 -3.97
N ASP A 365 -51.19 -4.04 -3.37
CA ASP A 365 -51.56 -4.09 -1.97
C ASP A 365 -50.55 -4.80 -1.05
N CYS A 366 -49.49 -5.35 -1.60
CA CYS A 366 -48.53 -6.16 -0.87
C CYS A 366 -47.09 -5.70 -1.01
N VAL A 367 -46.29 -6.02 -0.02
CA VAL A 367 -44.82 -5.92 -0.09
C VAL A 367 -44.20 -7.28 0.24
N ARG A 368 -43.02 -7.54 -0.34
CA ARG A 368 -42.24 -8.71 -0.04
C ARG A 368 -41.10 -8.34 0.90
N CYS A 369 -41.08 -8.94 2.07
CA CYS A 369 -40.00 -8.78 3.04
C CYS A 369 -39.07 -9.99 3.00
N LYS A 370 -37.80 -9.78 2.85
CA LYS A 370 -36.78 -10.81 2.84
C LYS A 370 -35.70 -10.48 3.85
N ILE A 371 -35.31 -11.47 4.67
CA ILE A 371 -34.25 -11.32 5.67
C ILE A 371 -33.33 -12.53 5.60
N PHE A 372 -32.03 -12.28 5.48
CA PHE A 372 -30.99 -13.27 5.48
C PHE A 372 -30.12 -13.12 6.73
N ALA A 373 -29.67 -14.21 7.31
CA ALA A 373 -28.78 -14.23 8.47
C ALA A 373 -27.47 -14.96 8.13
N THR A 374 -26.34 -14.43 8.60
CA THR A 374 -25.03 -15.05 8.44
C THR A 374 -24.72 -16.11 9.51
N SER A 375 -25.58 -16.21 10.52
CA SER A 375 -25.56 -17.23 11.58
C SER A 375 -26.96 -17.48 12.06
N ARG A 376 -27.14 -18.51 12.89
CA ARG A 376 -28.49 -18.80 13.47
C ARG A 376 -28.93 -17.66 14.40
N GLN A 377 -30.01 -16.96 14.02
CA GLN A 377 -30.58 -15.84 14.73
C GLN A 377 -32.06 -16.08 15.02
N THR A 378 -32.51 -15.82 16.25
CA THR A 378 -33.96 -15.75 16.58
C THR A 378 -34.32 -14.30 16.81
N VAL A 379 -35.16 -13.75 15.94
CA VAL A 379 -35.45 -12.31 15.85
C VAL A 379 -36.95 -12.07 15.74
N ASN A 380 -37.43 -10.92 16.19
CA ASN A 380 -38.75 -10.39 15.90
C ASN A 380 -38.68 -9.50 14.67
N VAL A 381 -39.47 -9.82 13.67
CA VAL A 381 -39.61 -9.03 12.44
C VAL A 381 -40.92 -8.28 12.48
N ILE A 382 -40.86 -6.95 12.38
CA ILE A 382 -42.02 -6.07 12.49
C ILE A 382 -42.07 -5.18 11.23
N LEU A 383 -43.19 -5.24 10.51
CA LEU A 383 -43.50 -4.29 9.45
C LEU A 383 -44.66 -3.41 9.90
N LYS A 384 -44.44 -2.11 9.93
CA LYS A 384 -45.42 -1.09 10.34
C LYS A 384 -45.43 0.12 9.43
N GLY A 385 -46.52 0.89 9.46
CA GLY A 385 -46.58 2.20 8.83
C GLY A 385 -45.94 3.30 9.72
N GLU A 386 -45.69 4.46 9.14
CA GLU A 386 -45.24 5.68 9.87
C GLU A 386 -46.24 6.11 10.95
N ASP A 387 -47.53 5.77 10.74
CA ASP A 387 -48.62 5.99 11.70
C ASP A 387 -48.62 5.02 12.90
N GLY A 388 -47.68 4.06 12.90
CA GLY A 388 -47.56 3.03 13.94
C GLY A 388 -48.43 1.80 13.73
N LYS A 389 -49.22 1.73 12.65
CA LYS A 389 -50.06 0.57 12.34
C LYS A 389 -49.19 -0.62 11.98
N VAL A 390 -49.30 -1.73 12.67
CA VAL A 390 -48.58 -2.97 12.44
C VAL A 390 -49.29 -3.81 11.38
N TYR A 391 -48.59 -4.15 10.30
CA TYR A 391 -49.03 -5.03 9.23
C TYR A 391 -48.54 -6.47 9.39
N TYR A 392 -47.33 -6.62 9.97
CA TYR A 392 -46.75 -7.94 10.24
C TYR A 392 -45.90 -7.88 11.50
N SER A 393 -46.00 -8.91 12.32
CA SER A 393 -45.15 -9.10 13.50
C SER A 393 -45.01 -10.60 13.77
N LYS A 394 -43.79 -11.10 13.73
CA LYS A 394 -43.53 -12.53 13.95
C LYS A 394 -42.11 -12.74 14.53
N GLU A 395 -42.06 -13.62 15.54
CA GLU A 395 -40.77 -14.18 15.96
C GLU A 395 -40.37 -15.32 15.02
N VAL A 396 -39.15 -15.25 14.48
CA VAL A 396 -38.63 -16.22 13.51
C VAL A 396 -37.21 -16.62 13.84
N THR A 397 -36.83 -17.86 13.56
CA THR A 397 -35.43 -18.29 13.54
C THR A 397 -34.98 -18.38 12.11
N ILE A 398 -33.90 -17.67 11.80
CA ILE A 398 -33.28 -17.57 10.49
C ILE A 398 -31.86 -18.14 10.58
N THR A 399 -31.41 -18.84 9.57
CA THR A 399 -30.07 -19.44 9.48
C THR A 399 -29.41 -19.09 8.13
N PRO A 400 -28.11 -19.32 7.94
CA PRO A 400 -27.51 -19.17 6.63
C PRO A 400 -28.16 -20.03 5.54
N GLU A 401 -28.82 -21.16 5.91
CA GLU A 401 -29.52 -22.07 4.99
C GLU A 401 -30.94 -21.63 4.71
N GLU A 402 -31.61 -20.98 5.69
CA GLU A 402 -33.04 -20.67 5.63
C GLU A 402 -33.27 -19.18 5.91
N LEU A 403 -33.61 -18.42 4.87
CA LEU A 403 -33.96 -17.01 4.96
C LEU A 403 -35.46 -16.82 5.18
N LEU A 404 -35.88 -15.69 5.75
CA LEU A 404 -37.27 -15.26 5.76
C LEU A 404 -37.63 -14.67 4.39
N ASN A 405 -38.73 -15.10 3.79
CA ASN A 405 -39.30 -14.58 2.55
C ASN A 405 -40.82 -14.58 2.65
N GLU A 406 -41.38 -13.43 3.02
CA GLU A 406 -42.81 -13.28 3.31
C GLU A 406 -43.44 -12.21 2.45
N VAL A 407 -44.64 -12.48 1.93
CA VAL A 407 -45.45 -11.47 1.26
C VAL A 407 -46.49 -10.97 2.25
N VAL A 408 -46.46 -9.69 2.54
CA VAL A 408 -47.32 -9.05 3.55
C VAL A 408 -48.29 -8.11 2.86
N ASN A 409 -49.60 -8.28 3.15
CA ASN A 409 -50.63 -7.35 2.71
C ASN A 409 -50.57 -6.06 3.54
N VAL A 410 -50.37 -4.93 2.88
CA VAL A 410 -50.24 -3.60 3.51
C VAL A 410 -51.46 -2.71 3.19
N ASN A 411 -52.53 -3.30 2.59
CA ASN A 411 -53.76 -2.59 2.23
C ASN A 411 -53.55 -1.34 1.35
N GLY A 412 -52.62 -1.42 0.40
CA GLY A 412 -52.32 -0.32 -0.49
C GLY A 412 -51.42 0.78 0.10
N GLU A 413 -50.83 0.58 1.30
CA GLU A 413 -49.85 1.52 1.85
C GLU A 413 -48.62 1.56 0.97
N LYS A 414 -48.15 2.76 0.73
CA LYS A 414 -46.98 2.98 -0.14
C LYS A 414 -45.68 2.53 0.54
N LEU A 415 -44.78 1.94 -0.22
CA LEU A 415 -43.51 1.44 0.27
C LEU A 415 -42.73 2.49 1.05
N ASN A 416 -42.72 3.75 0.60
CA ASN A 416 -42.03 4.87 1.25
C ASN A 416 -42.64 5.32 2.60
N LYS A 417 -43.80 4.75 3.00
CA LYS A 417 -44.44 4.96 4.29
C LYS A 417 -44.31 3.78 5.24
N LEU A 418 -43.58 2.77 4.82
CA LEU A 418 -43.39 1.55 5.60
C LEU A 418 -42.03 1.56 6.33
N ILE A 419 -42.05 0.95 7.48
CA ILE A 419 -40.90 0.73 8.35
C ILE A 419 -40.73 -0.77 8.58
N LEU A 420 -39.57 -1.31 8.26
CA LEU A 420 -39.19 -2.69 8.55
C LEU A 420 -38.16 -2.70 9.68
N GLU A 421 -38.51 -3.32 10.81
CA GLU A 421 -37.64 -3.41 11.98
C GLU A 421 -37.35 -4.89 12.29
N ILE A 422 -36.08 -5.16 12.63
CA ILE A 422 -35.64 -6.45 13.16
C ILE A 422 -35.11 -6.22 14.57
N THR A 423 -35.68 -6.90 15.54
CA THR A 423 -35.30 -6.77 16.95
C THR A 423 -35.01 -8.12 17.58
N ALA A 424 -34.17 -8.16 18.60
CA ALA A 424 -33.97 -9.31 19.47
C ALA A 424 -33.74 -8.85 20.90
N ASN A 425 -34.33 -9.53 21.86
CA ASN A 425 -34.20 -9.22 23.29
C ASN A 425 -34.45 -7.72 23.61
N GLY A 426 -35.44 -7.13 22.93
CA GLY A 426 -35.82 -5.72 23.11
C GLY A 426 -34.83 -4.70 22.55
N ARG A 427 -33.85 -5.13 21.73
CA ARG A 427 -32.90 -4.27 21.04
C ARG A 427 -33.15 -4.31 19.55
N GLU A 428 -33.09 -3.14 18.90
CA GLU A 428 -33.05 -3.05 17.44
C GLU A 428 -31.73 -3.60 16.92
N LEU A 429 -31.81 -4.51 15.95
CA LEU A 429 -30.65 -5.09 15.27
C LEU A 429 -30.49 -4.51 13.88
N LEU A 430 -31.59 -4.25 13.19
CA LEU A 430 -31.57 -3.69 11.85
C LEU A 430 -32.89 -2.96 11.57
N TYR A 431 -32.80 -1.86 10.87
CA TYR A 431 -33.95 -0.96 10.60
C TYR A 431 -33.89 -0.49 9.15
N TRP A 432 -35.05 -0.40 8.51
CA TRP A 432 -35.18 0.24 7.22
C TRP A 432 -36.44 1.12 7.17
N HIS A 433 -36.26 2.29 6.61
CA HIS A 433 -37.31 3.20 6.15
C HIS A 433 -36.81 3.82 4.86
N ALA A 434 -37.72 4.16 3.93
CA ALA A 434 -37.29 4.76 2.66
C ALA A 434 -36.54 6.09 2.89
N GLU A 435 -35.55 6.36 2.06
CA GLU A 435 -34.88 7.66 2.07
C GLU A 435 -35.86 8.78 1.76
N PRO A 436 -35.74 9.95 2.40
CA PRO A 436 -36.53 11.12 2.04
C PRO A 436 -36.40 11.46 0.55
N GLU A 437 -37.50 11.86 -0.07
CA GLU A 437 -37.54 12.30 -1.47
C GLU A 437 -36.84 13.66 -1.71
N GLU A 438 -35.88 14.02 -0.88
CA GLU A 438 -35.09 15.25 -1.08
C GLU A 438 -34.07 15.07 -2.19
N VAL A 439 -34.04 16.04 -3.11
CA VAL A 439 -32.98 16.10 -4.13
C VAL A 439 -31.69 16.52 -3.48
N LYS A 440 -30.84 15.53 -3.16
CA LYS A 440 -29.50 15.80 -2.66
C LYS A 440 -28.66 16.44 -3.76
N PRO A 441 -27.88 17.49 -3.48
CA PRO A 441 -27.02 18.10 -4.51
C PRO A 441 -25.94 17.10 -4.94
N ILE A 442 -25.63 17.13 -6.23
CA ILE A 442 -24.46 16.42 -6.77
C ILE A 442 -23.24 17.29 -6.47
N PRO A 443 -22.21 16.72 -5.82
CA PRO A 443 -21.01 17.49 -5.50
C PRO A 443 -20.26 17.97 -6.76
N ASP A 444 -19.56 19.08 -6.63
CA ASP A 444 -18.70 19.60 -7.69
C ASP A 444 -17.47 18.70 -7.90
N ALA A 445 -16.97 18.69 -9.13
CA ALA A 445 -15.70 18.06 -9.45
C ALA A 445 -14.53 18.81 -8.77
N ALA A 446 -13.45 18.08 -8.46
CA ALA A 446 -12.25 18.68 -7.89
C ALA A 446 -11.55 19.57 -8.90
N GLU A 447 -11.02 20.69 -8.41
CA GLU A 447 -10.21 21.63 -9.20
C GLU A 447 -8.72 21.43 -8.94
N ALA A 448 -7.89 21.72 -9.94
CA ALA A 448 -6.45 21.71 -9.79
C ALA A 448 -5.99 22.78 -8.80
N ALA A 449 -4.92 22.50 -8.05
CA ALA A 449 -4.32 23.50 -7.17
C ALA A 449 -3.84 24.72 -7.97
N LEU A 450 -4.07 25.92 -7.42
CA LEU A 450 -3.52 27.15 -7.97
C LEU A 450 -1.98 27.15 -7.86
N PHE A 451 -1.29 27.86 -8.75
CA PHE A 451 0.14 28.08 -8.58
C PHE A 451 0.45 28.89 -7.32
N PRO A 452 1.61 28.68 -6.67
CA PRO A 452 1.93 29.34 -5.40
C PRO A 452 1.74 30.86 -5.40
N GLN A 453 2.10 31.51 -6.50
CA GLN A 453 2.02 32.97 -6.65
C GLN A 453 0.58 33.50 -6.73
N GLU A 454 -0.36 32.66 -7.14
CA GLU A 454 -1.80 33.01 -7.29
C GLU A 454 -2.54 32.90 -5.94
N ILE A 455 -2.00 32.14 -5.01
CA ILE A 455 -2.60 31.94 -3.67
C ILE A 455 -2.38 33.19 -2.83
N LYS A 456 -3.45 33.71 -2.21
CA LYS A 456 -3.42 35.02 -1.55
C LYS A 456 -2.77 35.03 -0.16
N THR A 457 -2.96 33.97 0.62
CA THR A 457 -2.55 33.92 2.04
C THR A 457 -1.50 32.86 2.31
N THR A 458 -0.64 33.08 3.31
CA THR A 458 0.33 32.09 3.79
C THR A 458 -0.37 30.86 4.37
N GLU A 459 -1.55 31.02 4.97
CA GLU A 459 -2.41 29.93 5.44
C GLU A 459 -2.78 28.97 4.31
N GLN A 460 -3.32 29.51 3.21
CA GLN A 460 -3.72 28.66 2.07
C GLN A 460 -2.51 28.04 1.37
N LEU A 461 -1.36 28.71 1.32
CA LEU A 461 -0.11 28.13 0.82
C LEU A 461 0.30 26.91 1.65
N TYR A 462 0.25 27.03 2.99
CA TYR A 462 0.54 25.91 3.88
C TYR A 462 -0.42 24.76 3.68
N LEU A 463 -1.73 25.02 3.67
CA LEU A 463 -2.76 23.97 3.50
C LEU A 463 -2.66 23.29 2.13
N THR A 464 -2.36 24.03 1.07
CA THR A 464 -2.17 23.46 -0.25
C THR A 464 -0.91 22.59 -0.30
N GLY A 465 0.21 23.05 0.27
CA GLY A 465 1.44 22.27 0.38
C GLY A 465 1.21 20.96 1.15
N MET A 466 0.54 21.00 2.29
CA MET A 466 0.18 19.80 3.06
C MET A 466 -0.73 18.84 2.28
N HIS A 467 -1.73 19.37 1.58
CA HIS A 467 -2.61 18.55 0.75
C HIS A 467 -1.83 17.81 -0.34
N LEU A 468 -0.95 18.49 -1.06
CA LEU A 468 -0.10 17.90 -2.09
C LEU A 468 0.85 16.83 -1.52
N GLU A 469 1.36 17.05 -0.31
CA GLU A 469 2.21 16.09 0.40
C GLU A 469 1.39 14.85 0.84
N GLN A 470 0.21 15.07 1.41
CA GLN A 470 -0.71 14.00 1.84
C GLN A 470 -1.13 13.11 0.67
N TYR A 471 -1.46 13.70 -0.48
CA TYR A 471 -1.83 12.99 -1.71
C TYR A 471 -0.64 12.37 -2.45
N ARG A 472 0.58 12.59 -1.98
CA ARG A 472 1.79 12.17 -2.70
C ARG A 472 1.74 12.62 -4.16
N HIS A 473 1.42 13.89 -4.38
CA HIS A 473 1.14 14.40 -5.72
C HIS A 473 2.36 14.25 -6.65
N ALA A 474 2.16 13.69 -7.85
CA ALA A 474 3.25 13.34 -8.76
C ALA A 474 3.87 14.55 -9.47
N THR A 475 3.10 15.60 -9.74
CA THR A 475 3.49 16.71 -10.61
C THR A 475 3.63 18.05 -9.89
N TYR A 476 2.81 18.33 -8.88
CA TYR A 476 2.93 19.54 -8.05
C TYR A 476 3.87 19.26 -6.87
N ASN A 477 4.81 20.20 -6.64
CA ASN A 477 5.80 20.07 -5.58
C ASN A 477 5.37 20.89 -4.34
N PRO A 478 5.09 20.27 -3.19
CA PRO A 478 4.66 20.99 -1.99
C PRO A 478 5.68 22.02 -1.51
N VAL A 479 6.98 21.80 -1.75
CA VAL A 479 8.07 22.73 -1.36
C VAL A 479 7.87 24.11 -1.94
N GLU A 480 7.42 24.24 -3.19
CA GLU A 480 7.19 25.52 -3.85
C GLU A 480 6.15 26.40 -3.10
N TYR A 481 5.18 25.76 -2.49
CA TYR A 481 4.13 26.45 -1.71
C TYR A 481 4.68 26.91 -0.36
N TYR A 482 5.45 26.08 0.33
CA TYR A 482 6.09 26.44 1.60
C TYR A 482 7.14 27.56 1.40
N GLU A 483 7.95 27.46 0.35
CA GLU A 483 8.94 28.49 0.02
C GLU A 483 8.30 29.83 -0.34
N GLU A 484 7.21 29.84 -1.10
CA GLU A 484 6.46 31.07 -1.38
C GLU A 484 5.86 31.68 -0.10
N ALA A 485 5.34 30.86 0.81
CA ALA A 485 4.87 31.35 2.10
C ALA A 485 6.00 31.99 2.91
N LEU A 486 7.19 31.39 2.95
CA LEU A 486 8.36 31.93 3.67
C LEU A 486 8.98 33.14 2.96
N ARG A 487 8.82 33.27 1.65
CA ARG A 487 9.19 34.50 0.93
C ARG A 487 8.35 35.70 1.42
N ARG A 488 7.08 35.48 1.78
CA ARG A 488 6.17 36.51 2.30
C ARG A 488 6.34 36.73 3.81
N ASP A 489 6.47 35.64 4.58
CA ASP A 489 6.72 35.67 6.03
C ASP A 489 7.83 34.66 6.41
N PRO A 490 9.10 35.12 6.46
CA PRO A 490 10.23 34.24 6.73
C PRO A 490 10.22 33.54 8.10
N ILE A 491 9.40 34.02 9.04
CA ILE A 491 9.32 33.47 10.40
C ILE A 491 8.05 32.68 10.64
N ASP A 492 7.24 32.41 9.62
CA ASP A 492 6.04 31.60 9.76
C ASP A 492 6.40 30.20 10.32
N VAL A 493 5.77 29.85 11.45
CA VAL A 493 6.11 28.63 12.21
C VAL A 493 5.81 27.37 11.41
N ARG A 494 4.63 27.31 10.79
CA ARG A 494 4.15 26.07 10.13
C ARG A 494 4.92 25.78 8.85
N ASN A 495 5.16 26.77 8.02
CA ASN A 495 5.93 26.60 6.79
C ASN A 495 7.40 26.28 7.06
N ASN A 496 8.02 26.88 8.10
CA ASN A 496 9.36 26.50 8.55
C ASN A 496 9.39 25.06 9.08
N ASN A 497 8.39 24.66 9.87
CA ASN A 497 8.29 23.28 10.38
C ASN A 497 8.08 22.29 9.23
N ALA A 498 7.19 22.58 8.27
CA ALA A 498 6.94 21.72 7.13
C ALA A 498 8.19 21.49 6.28
N LEU A 499 8.94 22.56 5.97
CA LEU A 499 10.23 22.43 5.25
C LEU A 499 11.29 21.72 6.09
N GLY A 500 11.33 21.97 7.40
CA GLY A 500 12.22 21.24 8.31
C GLY A 500 11.98 19.74 8.26
N LEU A 501 10.74 19.30 8.42
CA LEU A 501 10.35 17.89 8.32
C LEU A 501 10.60 17.32 6.92
N TRP A 502 10.31 18.08 5.87
CA TRP A 502 10.62 17.69 4.50
C TRP A 502 12.11 17.39 4.33
N TYR A 503 13.01 18.29 4.82
CA TYR A 503 14.44 18.09 4.71
C TYR A 503 14.96 16.95 5.59
N ILE A 504 14.35 16.65 6.76
CA ILE A 504 14.65 15.42 7.50
C ILE A 504 14.42 14.21 6.61
N ARG A 505 13.22 14.10 6.01
CA ARG A 505 12.87 13.00 5.11
C ARG A 505 13.78 12.89 3.88
N LYS A 506 14.47 13.98 3.52
CA LYS A 506 15.43 14.01 2.40
C LYS A 506 16.89 13.79 2.84
N GLY A 507 17.12 13.51 4.13
CA GLY A 507 18.48 13.30 4.66
C GLY A 507 19.34 14.59 4.74
N ARG A 508 18.69 15.77 4.71
CA ARG A 508 19.38 17.09 4.77
C ARG A 508 19.27 17.67 6.17
N PHE A 509 19.83 16.98 7.15
CA PHE A 509 19.62 17.24 8.57
C PHE A 509 20.08 18.65 9.00
N HIS A 510 21.23 19.13 8.53
CA HIS A 510 21.70 20.51 8.82
C HIS A 510 20.76 21.57 8.21
N LYS A 511 20.24 21.31 7.01
CA LYS A 511 19.29 22.25 6.38
C LYS A 511 17.94 22.24 7.12
N ALA A 512 17.49 21.05 7.54
CA ALA A 512 16.31 20.89 8.36
C ALA A 512 16.41 21.67 9.68
N GLU A 513 17.57 21.57 10.36
CA GLU A 513 17.83 22.28 11.62
C GLU A 513 17.64 23.79 11.46
N GLN A 514 18.09 24.40 10.38
CA GLN A 514 17.96 25.86 10.14
C GLN A 514 16.50 26.31 10.13
N TYR A 515 15.63 25.59 9.39
CA TYR A 515 14.21 25.89 9.37
C TYR A 515 13.54 25.64 10.73
N LEU A 516 13.86 24.51 11.37
CA LEU A 516 13.28 24.14 12.65
C LEU A 516 13.70 25.07 13.81
N LEU A 517 14.93 25.55 13.81
CA LEU A 517 15.38 26.60 14.76
C LEU A 517 14.57 27.87 14.58
N THR A 518 14.29 28.29 13.35
CA THR A 518 13.44 29.45 13.07
C THR A 518 12.02 29.22 13.57
N ALA A 519 11.44 28.06 13.28
CA ALA A 519 10.10 27.68 13.77
C ALA A 519 10.03 27.70 15.30
N VAL A 520 10.95 27.02 15.98
CA VAL A 520 10.99 26.94 17.45
C VAL A 520 11.21 28.32 18.09
N LYS A 521 12.14 29.10 17.57
CA LYS A 521 12.40 30.47 18.08
C LYS A 521 11.16 31.35 17.99
N THR A 522 10.45 31.31 16.86
CA THR A 522 9.22 32.08 16.67
C THR A 522 8.11 31.58 17.55
N LEU A 523 7.93 30.27 17.64
CA LEU A 523 6.90 29.61 18.43
C LEU A 523 7.05 29.94 19.93
N GLN A 524 8.27 29.97 20.45
CA GLN A 524 8.58 30.21 21.85
C GLN A 524 8.76 31.69 22.22
N LYS A 525 8.68 32.61 21.25
CA LYS A 525 8.98 34.04 21.46
C LYS A 525 8.14 34.67 22.57
N ARG A 526 6.87 34.31 22.70
CA ARG A 526 5.94 34.87 23.68
C ARG A 526 5.79 33.98 24.92
N ASN A 527 5.88 32.67 24.72
CA ASN A 527 5.73 31.67 25.77
C ASN A 527 6.68 30.50 25.49
N PRO A 528 7.62 30.20 26.44
CA PRO A 528 8.55 29.04 26.26
C PRO A 528 7.82 27.70 26.29
N ASN A 529 6.53 27.67 26.63
CA ASN A 529 5.68 26.48 26.71
C ASN A 529 4.58 26.57 25.63
N PRO A 530 4.88 26.38 24.36
CA PRO A 530 3.91 26.52 23.29
C PRO A 530 2.84 25.42 23.32
N TYR A 531 1.70 25.71 22.71
CA TYR A 531 0.62 24.72 22.54
C TYR A 531 1.03 23.55 21.63
N ASP A 532 1.83 23.83 20.59
CA ASP A 532 2.29 22.82 19.63
C ASP A 532 3.73 22.39 19.92
N GLY A 533 3.94 21.09 20.09
CA GLY A 533 5.26 20.48 20.32
C GLY A 533 5.96 19.98 19.07
N GLU A 534 5.29 19.95 17.91
CA GLU A 534 5.83 19.34 16.69
C GLU A 534 7.16 19.95 16.23
N PRO A 535 7.32 21.27 16.11
CA PRO A 535 8.60 21.85 15.69
C PRO A 535 9.75 21.53 16.63
N ILE A 536 9.47 21.38 17.93
CA ILE A 536 10.47 21.05 18.95
C ILE A 536 10.90 19.58 18.79
N TYR A 537 9.95 18.68 18.60
CA TYR A 537 10.21 17.26 18.35
C TYR A 537 11.04 17.07 17.06
N ASN A 538 10.62 17.70 15.97
CA ASN A 538 11.31 17.63 14.68
C ASN A 538 12.74 18.19 14.76
N LEU A 539 12.96 19.24 15.54
CA LEU A 539 14.31 19.75 15.83
C LEU A 539 15.16 18.69 16.56
N GLY A 540 14.56 17.96 17.50
CA GLY A 540 15.19 16.83 18.18
C GLY A 540 15.64 15.77 17.18
N LEU A 541 14.81 15.42 16.20
CA LEU A 541 15.17 14.45 15.14
C LEU A 541 16.35 14.95 14.29
N ALA A 542 16.32 16.22 13.86
CA ALA A 542 17.42 16.80 13.07
C ALA A 542 18.74 16.76 13.82
N LEU A 543 18.73 16.98 15.13
CA LEU A 543 19.90 16.91 16.01
C LEU A 543 20.38 15.46 16.23
N LYS A 544 19.43 14.51 16.46
CA LYS A 544 19.72 13.08 16.63
C LYS A 544 20.49 12.51 15.43
N TYR A 545 20.01 12.77 14.21
CA TYR A 545 20.69 12.33 12.97
C TYR A 545 22.05 12.98 12.73
N GLN A 546 22.37 14.06 13.44
CA GLN A 546 23.70 14.67 13.47
C GLN A 546 24.58 14.14 14.60
N GLY A 547 24.14 13.14 15.39
CA GLY A 547 24.86 12.59 16.52
C GLY A 547 24.87 13.51 17.77
N ARG A 548 24.08 14.58 17.79
CA ARG A 548 23.99 15.54 18.90
C ARG A 548 22.95 15.09 19.91
N TYR A 549 23.16 13.91 20.50
CA TYR A 549 22.17 13.21 21.31
C TYR A 549 21.70 13.96 22.56
N ASN A 550 22.60 14.66 23.28
CA ASN A 550 22.20 15.42 24.48
C ASN A 550 21.27 16.59 24.13
N GLU A 551 21.59 17.30 23.08
CA GLU A 551 20.73 18.39 22.59
C GLU A 551 19.38 17.87 22.04
N ALA A 552 19.41 16.73 21.35
CA ALA A 552 18.22 16.06 20.87
C ALA A 552 17.31 15.64 22.05
N TYR A 553 17.90 15.04 23.09
CA TYR A 553 17.19 14.65 24.32
C TYR A 553 16.44 15.82 24.95
N ASP A 554 17.10 16.96 25.11
CA ASP A 554 16.47 18.17 25.67
C ASP A 554 15.26 18.63 24.83
N ARG A 555 15.34 18.49 23.50
CA ARG A 555 14.22 18.84 22.60
C ARG A 555 13.09 17.82 22.69
N PHE A 556 13.39 16.55 22.68
CA PHE A 556 12.38 15.51 22.84
C PHE A 556 11.67 15.61 24.19
N TYR A 557 12.41 15.80 25.27
CA TYR A 557 11.82 15.93 26.60
C TYR A 557 10.93 17.20 26.70
N LYS A 558 11.36 18.31 26.07
CA LYS A 558 10.54 19.52 26.00
C LYS A 558 9.26 19.31 25.19
N ALA A 559 9.31 18.57 24.08
CA ALA A 559 8.13 18.24 23.29
C ALA A 559 7.10 17.40 24.07
N CYS A 560 7.55 16.56 25.02
CA CYS A 560 6.69 15.76 25.90
C CYS A 560 5.79 16.56 26.85
N TRP A 561 6.03 17.88 27.01
CA TRP A 561 5.11 18.75 27.75
C TRP A 561 3.78 18.88 27.01
N ASN A 562 3.75 18.59 25.71
CA ASN A 562 2.55 18.53 24.90
C ASN A 562 2.08 17.07 24.79
N ALA A 563 0.81 16.83 25.13
CA ALA A 563 0.25 15.46 25.17
C ALA A 563 0.34 14.71 23.86
N ALA A 564 0.23 15.41 22.72
CA ALA A 564 0.33 14.80 21.38
C ALA A 564 1.72 14.23 21.08
N TRP A 565 2.77 14.70 21.76
CA TRP A 565 4.15 14.30 21.50
C TRP A 565 4.76 13.45 22.65
N GLN A 566 3.95 13.05 23.64
CA GLN A 566 4.45 12.27 24.77
C GLN A 566 4.90 10.87 24.37
N ASP A 567 4.16 10.18 23.49
CA ASP A 567 4.58 8.84 23.03
C ASP A 567 5.93 8.93 22.32
N ALA A 568 5.99 9.61 21.18
CA ALA A 568 7.18 9.67 20.33
C ALA A 568 8.36 10.36 21.04
N GLY A 569 8.11 11.41 21.83
CA GLY A 569 9.14 12.15 22.55
C GLY A 569 9.78 11.34 23.69
N TYR A 570 9.00 10.71 24.55
CA TYR A 570 9.52 9.84 25.60
C TYR A 570 10.20 8.61 25.05
N PHE A 571 9.68 8.01 23.95
CA PHE A 571 10.36 6.90 23.32
C PHE A 571 11.72 7.31 22.74
N ALA A 572 11.83 8.48 22.12
CA ALA A 572 13.11 9.02 21.64
C ALA A 572 14.09 9.29 22.80
N CYS A 573 13.60 9.85 23.93
CA CYS A 573 14.38 10.01 25.16
C CYS A 573 14.91 8.65 25.65
N ALA A 574 14.03 7.64 25.71
CA ALA A 574 14.39 6.30 26.16
C ALA A 574 15.45 5.61 25.29
N GLN A 575 15.39 5.82 23.97
CA GLN A 575 16.44 5.34 23.07
C GLN A 575 17.80 5.96 23.44
N ILE A 576 17.85 7.26 23.66
CA ILE A 576 19.07 7.97 24.03
C ILE A 576 19.55 7.55 25.44
N SER A 577 18.63 7.42 26.41
CA SER A 577 18.96 6.95 27.77
C SER A 577 19.52 5.52 27.76
N THR A 578 18.95 4.63 26.91
CA THR A 578 19.46 3.26 26.74
C THR A 578 20.86 3.27 26.12
N MET A 579 21.08 4.06 25.07
CA MET A 579 22.40 4.25 24.42
C MET A 579 23.46 4.74 25.42
N GLN A 580 23.06 5.59 26.36
CA GLN A 580 23.93 6.12 27.42
C GLN A 580 24.02 5.21 28.67
N ASN A 581 23.41 4.01 28.60
CA ASN A 581 23.34 3.04 29.68
C ASN A 581 22.66 3.57 30.97
N ARG A 582 21.77 4.55 30.84
CA ARG A 582 20.90 5.06 31.93
C ARG A 582 19.59 4.25 31.92
N LEU A 583 19.70 2.94 32.29
CA LEU A 583 18.60 1.98 32.11
C LEU A 583 17.36 2.29 32.96
N ALA A 584 17.54 2.84 34.18
CA ALA A 584 16.43 3.21 35.03
C ALA A 584 15.62 4.39 34.43
N ASP A 585 16.33 5.40 33.89
CA ASP A 585 15.69 6.55 33.19
C ASP A 585 14.98 6.05 31.95
N ALA A 586 15.65 5.18 31.17
CA ALA A 586 15.06 4.59 29.98
C ALA A 586 13.76 3.83 30.28
N LEU A 587 13.73 3.03 31.36
CA LEU A 587 12.54 2.29 31.76
C LEU A 587 11.38 3.23 32.13
N ASP A 588 11.66 4.30 32.86
CA ASP A 588 10.67 5.31 33.23
C ASP A 588 10.10 6.03 31.99
N GLU A 589 10.97 6.46 31.09
CA GLU A 589 10.61 7.11 29.84
C GLU A 589 9.78 6.20 28.92
N ILE A 590 10.14 4.91 28.79
CA ILE A 590 9.33 3.95 28.03
C ILE A 590 7.95 3.77 28.65
N ASN A 591 7.87 3.71 29.98
CA ASN A 591 6.58 3.60 30.66
C ASN A 591 5.69 4.82 30.38
N HIS A 592 6.24 6.03 30.35
CA HIS A 592 5.52 7.24 29.97
C HIS A 592 5.04 7.21 28.51
N SER A 593 5.86 6.71 27.59
CA SER A 593 5.46 6.49 26.20
C SER A 593 4.30 5.50 26.11
N LEU A 594 4.41 4.34 26.74
CA LEU A 594 3.40 3.27 26.68
C LEU A 594 2.08 3.63 27.38
N ILE A 595 2.08 4.51 28.37
CA ILE A 595 0.84 5.07 28.96
C ILE A 595 0.03 5.82 27.88
N ARG A 596 0.69 6.48 26.93
CA ARG A 596 0.05 7.22 25.85
C ARG A 596 -0.29 6.36 24.66
N ASN A 597 0.59 5.44 24.30
CA ASN A 597 0.43 4.53 23.19
C ASN A 597 0.87 3.11 23.55
N TRP A 598 -0.07 2.34 24.08
CA TRP A 598 0.15 0.93 24.42
C TRP A 598 0.56 0.09 23.21
N HIS A 599 0.19 0.53 21.98
CA HIS A 599 0.49 -0.10 20.70
C HIS A 599 1.78 0.42 20.05
N ASN A 600 2.63 1.16 20.78
CA ASN A 600 3.99 1.42 20.32
C ASN A 600 4.82 0.13 20.46
N HIS A 601 4.78 -0.71 19.43
CA HIS A 601 5.43 -2.03 19.43
C HIS A 601 6.95 -1.95 19.54
N LYS A 602 7.57 -0.87 19.03
CA LYS A 602 9.02 -0.63 19.19
C LYS A 602 9.38 -0.28 20.63
N ALA A 603 8.55 0.53 21.31
CA ALA A 603 8.75 0.85 22.71
C ALA A 603 8.58 -0.40 23.60
N ARG A 604 7.64 -1.27 23.29
CA ARG A 604 7.47 -2.56 23.98
C ARG A 604 8.71 -3.45 23.83
N ALA A 605 9.24 -3.58 22.60
CA ALA A 605 10.46 -4.36 22.36
C ALA A 605 11.67 -3.75 23.06
N LEU A 606 11.83 -2.43 23.06
CA LEU A 606 12.91 -1.76 23.80
C LEU A 606 12.75 -1.93 25.31
N LYS A 607 11.52 -1.89 25.84
CA LYS A 607 11.27 -2.16 27.29
C LYS A 607 11.74 -3.57 27.65
N VAL A 608 11.45 -4.57 26.82
CA VAL A 608 11.93 -5.94 27.06
C VAL A 608 13.46 -5.99 27.10
N ALA A 609 14.13 -5.36 26.14
CA ALA A 609 15.60 -5.30 26.10
C ALA A 609 16.19 -4.59 27.33
N VAL A 610 15.59 -3.49 27.77
CA VAL A 610 15.99 -2.76 28.99
C VAL A 610 15.81 -3.63 30.24
N LEU A 611 14.64 -4.28 30.41
CA LEU A 611 14.36 -5.19 31.52
C LEU A 611 15.35 -6.36 31.56
N ARG A 612 15.63 -6.99 30.41
CA ARG A 612 16.67 -8.05 30.33
C ARG A 612 18.05 -7.52 30.79
N ARG A 613 18.47 -6.37 30.32
CA ARG A 613 19.75 -5.75 30.69
C ARG A 613 19.82 -5.34 32.15
N MET A 614 18.66 -5.07 32.78
CA MET A 614 18.54 -4.84 34.24
C MET A 614 18.45 -6.14 35.05
N GLY A 615 18.42 -7.33 34.42
CA GLY A 615 18.27 -8.62 35.08
C GLY A 615 16.85 -8.97 35.50
N GLN A 616 15.85 -8.23 35.02
CA GLN A 616 14.41 -8.43 35.31
C GLN A 616 13.76 -9.37 34.31
N SER A 617 14.29 -10.58 34.17
CA SER A 617 13.89 -11.52 33.10
C SER A 617 12.45 -12.00 33.21
N GLU A 618 11.89 -12.15 34.41
CA GLU A 618 10.48 -12.57 34.59
C GLU A 618 9.51 -11.53 34.06
N GLU A 619 9.71 -10.24 34.39
CA GLU A 619 8.89 -9.13 33.88
C GLU A 619 9.05 -8.97 32.37
N ALA A 620 10.26 -9.15 31.85
CA ALA A 620 10.54 -9.13 30.43
C ALA A 620 9.77 -10.23 29.67
N LEU A 621 9.77 -11.46 30.18
CA LEU A 621 9.05 -12.58 29.57
C LEU A 621 7.52 -12.37 29.60
N GLN A 622 6.96 -11.85 30.69
CA GLN A 622 5.54 -11.51 30.75
C GLN A 622 5.18 -10.44 29.71
N LEU A 623 5.98 -9.40 29.57
CA LEU A 623 5.75 -8.36 28.58
C LEU A 623 5.87 -8.88 27.13
N ILE A 624 6.74 -9.87 26.89
CA ILE A 624 6.84 -10.55 25.60
C ILE A 624 5.52 -11.26 25.27
N GLU A 625 4.99 -12.06 26.20
CA GLU A 625 3.72 -12.76 25.98
C GLU A 625 2.57 -11.78 25.71
N ASP A 626 2.47 -10.71 26.48
CA ASP A 626 1.47 -9.65 26.28
C ASP A 626 1.65 -8.95 24.92
N SER A 627 2.90 -8.77 24.48
CA SER A 627 3.21 -8.13 23.19
C SER A 627 2.88 -9.05 22.01
N LEU A 628 3.19 -10.33 22.10
CA LEU A 628 2.90 -11.32 21.08
C LEU A 628 1.40 -11.67 20.99
N ALA A 629 0.63 -11.44 22.06
CA ALA A 629 -0.83 -11.52 22.00
C ALA A 629 -1.44 -10.43 21.12
N ILE A 630 -0.84 -9.23 21.07
CA ILE A 630 -1.29 -8.10 20.26
C ILE A 630 -0.74 -8.20 18.82
N ASP A 631 0.56 -8.48 18.69
CA ASP A 631 1.28 -8.53 17.42
C ASP A 631 2.15 -9.80 17.35
N LYS A 632 1.65 -10.81 16.63
CA LYS A 632 2.35 -12.10 16.46
C LYS A 632 3.71 -11.96 15.76
N PHE A 633 3.89 -10.87 14.98
CA PHE A 633 5.09 -10.56 14.22
C PHE A 633 5.93 -9.45 14.88
N ASN A 634 5.83 -9.29 16.21
CA ASN A 634 6.77 -8.45 16.91
C ASN A 634 8.12 -9.20 17.02
N PHE A 635 8.90 -9.13 15.94
CA PHE A 635 10.18 -9.84 15.83
C PHE A 635 11.21 -9.39 16.88
N GLY A 636 11.15 -8.13 17.31
CA GLY A 636 12.00 -7.64 18.41
C GLY A 636 11.72 -8.40 19.71
N CYS A 637 10.46 -8.53 20.10
CA CYS A 637 10.08 -9.33 21.29
C CYS A 637 10.42 -10.81 21.14
N ARG A 638 10.28 -11.40 19.95
CA ARG A 638 10.67 -12.80 19.68
C ARG A 638 12.17 -12.99 19.81
N TYR A 639 12.96 -12.06 19.27
CA TYR A 639 14.41 -12.13 19.41
C TYR A 639 14.86 -11.97 20.87
N GLU A 640 14.26 -11.04 21.62
CA GLU A 640 14.51 -10.90 23.06
C GLU A 640 14.13 -12.17 23.85
N LYS A 641 13.04 -12.87 23.47
CA LYS A 641 12.68 -14.15 24.08
C LYS A 641 13.81 -15.16 23.94
N TYR A 642 14.39 -15.28 22.76
CA TYR A 642 15.57 -16.11 22.53
C TYR A 642 16.75 -15.66 23.37
N LEU A 643 17.05 -14.35 23.43
CA LEU A 643 18.20 -13.83 24.23
C LEU A 643 18.06 -14.09 25.73
N ILE A 644 16.81 -14.08 26.25
CA ILE A 644 16.55 -14.36 27.68
C ILE A 644 16.60 -15.86 27.98
N THR A 645 15.94 -16.67 27.13
CA THR A 645 15.74 -18.10 27.42
C THR A 645 16.88 -18.99 26.92
N ASN A 646 17.59 -18.53 25.89
CA ASN A 646 18.61 -19.27 25.13
C ASN A 646 18.10 -20.63 24.59
N VAL A 647 16.77 -20.69 24.28
CA VAL A 647 16.13 -21.90 23.73
C VAL A 647 16.21 -21.88 22.21
N SER A 648 16.78 -22.94 21.62
CA SER A 648 16.97 -23.05 20.17
C SER A 648 15.67 -22.98 19.35
N ASP A 649 14.57 -23.49 19.92
CA ASP A 649 13.27 -23.50 19.24
C ASP A 649 12.68 -22.08 19.08
N GLU A 650 12.96 -21.17 20.01
CA GLU A 650 12.56 -19.76 19.90
C GLU A 650 13.28 -19.08 18.72
N LEU A 651 14.56 -19.36 18.54
CA LEU A 651 15.32 -18.86 17.41
C LEU A 651 14.84 -19.51 16.09
N ALA A 652 14.56 -20.81 16.09
CA ALA A 652 14.03 -21.50 14.91
C ALA A 652 12.68 -20.92 14.47
N THR A 653 11.78 -20.67 15.42
CA THR A 653 10.49 -20.02 15.15
C THR A 653 10.67 -18.60 14.57
N LEU A 654 11.58 -17.82 15.14
CA LEU A 654 11.89 -16.47 14.62
C LEU A 654 12.36 -16.54 13.16
N LYS A 655 13.32 -17.42 12.85
CA LYS A 655 13.87 -17.61 11.51
C LYS A 655 12.81 -18.05 10.51
N GLU A 656 11.95 -19.01 10.87
CA GLU A 656 10.84 -19.45 10.03
C GLU A 656 9.89 -18.29 9.70
N MET A 657 9.50 -17.51 10.72
CA MET A 657 8.59 -16.38 10.53
C MET A 657 9.21 -15.24 9.72
N MET A 658 10.50 -14.99 9.86
CA MET A 658 11.22 -13.96 9.07
C MET A 658 11.52 -14.42 7.63
N ARG A 659 11.34 -15.68 7.30
CA ARG A 659 11.42 -16.27 5.94
C ARG A 659 12.76 -16.09 5.22
N GLY A 660 13.84 -15.78 5.91
CA GLY A 660 15.07 -15.37 5.23
C GLY A 660 14.97 -14.06 4.45
N GLU A 661 14.00 -13.18 4.78
CA GLU A 661 13.83 -11.86 4.16
C GLU A 661 14.83 -10.87 4.80
N PRO A 662 15.85 -10.40 4.08
CA PRO A 662 16.87 -9.50 4.64
C PRO A 662 16.28 -8.24 5.26
N HIS A 663 15.25 -7.67 4.64
CA HIS A 663 14.59 -6.46 5.11
C HIS A 663 14.02 -6.61 6.52
N ASN A 664 13.48 -7.77 6.88
CA ASN A 664 12.98 -8.04 8.23
C ASN A 664 14.12 -7.99 9.27
N TYR A 665 15.29 -8.54 8.95
CA TYR A 665 16.46 -8.47 9.84
C TYR A 665 17.00 -7.05 9.95
N ASP A 666 17.11 -6.32 8.83
CA ASP A 666 17.59 -4.93 8.81
C ASP A 666 16.70 -4.02 9.67
N GLU A 667 15.36 -4.13 9.53
CA GLU A 667 14.41 -3.32 10.30
C GLU A 667 14.58 -3.50 11.82
N ILE A 668 14.73 -4.73 12.29
CA ILE A 668 14.84 -5.02 13.73
C ILE A 668 16.24 -4.68 14.25
N ALA A 669 17.29 -4.99 13.50
CA ALA A 669 18.64 -4.64 13.92
C ALA A 669 18.86 -3.12 13.99
N LEU A 670 18.26 -2.36 13.07
CA LEU A 670 18.29 -0.88 13.12
C LEU A 670 17.48 -0.32 14.29
N ASP A 671 16.41 -1.00 14.74
CA ASP A 671 15.73 -0.64 16.00
C ASP A 671 16.67 -0.73 17.22
N TYR A 672 17.52 -1.76 17.28
CA TYR A 672 18.56 -1.87 18.31
C TYR A 672 19.63 -0.78 18.18
N CYS A 673 20.07 -0.49 16.95
CA CYS A 673 21.03 0.60 16.69
C CYS A 673 20.50 1.95 17.18
N ALA A 674 19.20 2.24 16.96
CA ALA A 674 18.57 3.48 17.41
C ALA A 674 18.64 3.68 18.94
N ALA A 675 18.76 2.59 19.70
CA ALA A 675 18.91 2.60 21.16
C ALA A 675 20.34 2.30 21.66
N GLY A 676 21.33 2.24 20.75
CA GLY A 676 22.72 1.94 21.10
C GLY A 676 22.97 0.51 21.57
N CYS A 677 22.05 -0.42 21.26
CA CYS A 677 22.20 -1.85 21.56
C CYS A 677 23.00 -2.55 20.45
N TRP A 678 24.24 -2.10 20.26
CA TRP A 678 25.09 -2.47 19.13
C TRP A 678 25.40 -3.97 19.06
N GLN A 679 25.57 -4.62 20.21
CA GLN A 679 25.87 -6.05 20.28
C GLN A 679 24.68 -6.91 19.83
N GLU A 680 23.47 -6.55 20.26
CA GLU A 680 22.24 -7.21 19.87
C GLU A 680 21.99 -7.07 18.38
N ALA A 681 22.17 -5.86 17.83
CA ALA A 681 22.06 -5.58 16.39
C ALA A 681 23.06 -6.41 15.59
N ALA A 682 24.35 -6.38 15.95
CA ALA A 682 25.39 -7.14 15.28
C ALA A 682 25.14 -8.65 15.34
N SER A 683 24.66 -9.17 16.46
CA SER A 683 24.31 -10.59 16.62
C SER A 683 23.16 -10.99 15.69
N LEU A 684 22.15 -10.14 15.56
CA LEU A 684 21.01 -10.40 14.68
C LEU A 684 21.42 -10.40 13.19
N TRP A 685 22.27 -9.48 12.75
CA TRP A 685 22.82 -9.51 11.39
C TRP A 685 23.74 -10.71 11.15
N ASN A 686 24.49 -11.17 12.15
CA ASN A 686 25.28 -12.40 12.03
C ASN A 686 24.39 -13.64 11.86
N ILE A 687 23.21 -13.67 12.49
CA ILE A 687 22.20 -14.70 12.24
C ILE A 687 21.73 -14.62 10.78
N ALA A 688 21.37 -13.42 10.29
CA ALA A 688 20.97 -13.20 8.89
C ALA A 688 22.04 -13.68 7.91
N ILE A 689 23.32 -13.35 8.15
CA ILE A 689 24.45 -13.77 7.33
C ILE A 689 24.59 -15.30 7.31
N THR A 690 24.42 -15.96 8.46
CA THR A 690 24.49 -17.41 8.56
C THR A 690 23.37 -18.09 7.78
N GLU A 691 22.18 -17.48 7.74
CA GLU A 691 21.02 -18.00 6.98
C GLU A 691 21.07 -17.60 5.50
N GLY A 692 22.03 -16.81 5.07
CA GLY A 692 22.08 -16.26 3.69
C GLY A 692 21.03 -15.18 3.42
N ALA A 693 20.38 -14.64 4.44
CA ALA A 693 19.39 -13.57 4.36
C ALA A 693 20.08 -12.18 4.30
N VAL A 694 20.77 -11.89 3.22
CA VAL A 694 21.65 -10.73 3.11
C VAL A 694 21.47 -9.95 1.82
N THR A 695 21.71 -8.63 1.92
CA THR A 695 21.96 -7.72 0.81
C THR A 695 23.29 -7.01 1.07
N PRO A 696 23.84 -6.26 0.08
CA PRO A 696 24.98 -5.37 0.36
C PRO A 696 24.73 -4.46 1.56
N MET A 697 23.52 -3.93 1.73
CA MET A 697 23.19 -3.05 2.85
C MET A 697 23.29 -3.74 4.22
N THR A 698 23.03 -5.03 4.32
CA THR A 698 23.23 -5.81 5.55
C THR A 698 24.65 -5.64 6.10
N TYR A 699 25.65 -5.72 5.21
CA TYR A 699 27.05 -5.53 5.61
C TYR A 699 27.41 -4.05 5.86
N TYR A 700 26.85 -3.10 5.12
CA TYR A 700 27.07 -1.68 5.39
C TYR A 700 26.48 -1.27 6.75
N TYR A 701 25.27 -1.71 7.06
CA TYR A 701 24.65 -1.47 8.36
C TYR A 701 25.46 -2.15 9.50
N LEU A 702 25.84 -3.41 9.32
CA LEU A 702 26.67 -4.12 10.30
C LEU A 702 28.02 -3.40 10.52
N GLY A 703 28.70 -2.99 9.44
CA GLY A 703 29.97 -2.25 9.52
C GLY A 703 29.80 -0.93 10.28
N TRP A 704 28.76 -0.17 10.00
CA TRP A 704 28.42 1.05 10.74
C TRP A 704 28.12 0.75 12.23
N CYS A 705 27.36 -0.29 12.49
CA CYS A 705 27.05 -0.73 13.85
C CYS A 705 28.33 -1.09 14.64
N LEU A 706 29.27 -1.80 14.01
CA LEU A 706 30.55 -2.17 14.65
C LEU A 706 31.40 -0.93 14.94
N VAL A 707 31.39 0.07 14.08
CA VAL A 707 32.09 1.36 14.34
C VAL A 707 31.48 2.08 15.53
N GLN A 708 30.14 2.24 15.51
CA GLN A 708 29.43 2.97 16.58
C GLN A 708 29.53 2.28 17.94
N GLY A 709 29.54 0.94 17.95
CA GLY A 709 29.65 0.12 19.16
C GLY A 709 31.09 -0.19 19.60
N GLU A 710 32.09 0.35 18.90
CA GLU A 710 33.52 0.03 19.12
C GLU A 710 33.78 -1.50 19.12
N LEU A 711 33.06 -2.23 18.26
CA LEU A 711 33.13 -3.69 18.15
C LEU A 711 34.18 -4.12 17.09
N PRO A 712 34.79 -5.31 17.22
CA PRO A 712 35.81 -5.77 16.28
C PRO A 712 35.20 -6.24 14.95
N GLY A 713 36.00 -6.26 13.86
CA GLY A 713 35.63 -6.83 12.56
C GLY A 713 35.24 -5.83 11.49
N THR A 714 35.20 -4.54 11.80
CA THR A 714 34.76 -3.44 10.93
C THR A 714 35.39 -3.51 9.54
N ARG A 715 36.74 -3.63 9.45
CA ARG A 715 37.46 -3.65 8.16
C ARG A 715 37.03 -4.81 7.27
N GLN A 716 36.87 -5.99 7.85
CA GLN A 716 36.47 -7.19 7.11
C GLN A 716 35.02 -7.06 6.58
N VAL A 717 34.12 -6.53 7.38
CA VAL A 717 32.72 -6.36 7.02
C VAL A 717 32.56 -5.35 5.88
N PHE A 718 33.22 -4.20 5.93
CA PHE A 718 33.19 -3.23 4.81
C PHE A 718 33.88 -3.75 3.55
N ALA A 719 34.94 -4.55 3.68
CA ALA A 719 35.53 -5.21 2.52
C ALA A 719 34.56 -6.18 1.86
N GLN A 720 33.83 -6.96 2.67
CA GLN A 720 32.80 -7.88 2.18
C GLN A 720 31.65 -7.11 1.49
N ALA A 721 31.19 -5.99 2.06
CA ALA A 721 30.16 -5.15 1.47
C ALA A 721 30.57 -4.66 0.08
N ALA A 722 31.81 -4.21 -0.07
CA ALA A 722 32.37 -3.70 -1.33
C ALA A 722 32.46 -4.78 -2.42
N GLU A 723 32.60 -6.05 -2.06
CA GLU A 723 32.68 -7.18 -3.01
C GLU A 723 31.32 -7.69 -3.47
N MET A 724 30.25 -7.46 -2.73
CA MET A 724 28.91 -7.97 -3.07
C MET A 724 28.41 -7.43 -4.41
N CYS A 725 27.60 -8.25 -5.11
CA CYS A 725 26.90 -7.82 -6.32
C CYS A 725 25.94 -6.66 -6.00
N PRO A 726 25.97 -5.55 -6.75
CA PRO A 726 25.12 -4.40 -6.52
C PRO A 726 23.67 -4.57 -7.00
N ASP A 727 23.38 -5.62 -7.77
CA ASP A 727 22.09 -5.83 -8.38
C ASP A 727 20.97 -5.96 -7.34
N TYR A 728 19.82 -5.36 -7.61
CA TYR A 728 18.63 -5.38 -6.76
C TYR A 728 18.77 -4.76 -5.37
N CYS A 729 19.86 -4.04 -5.11
CA CYS A 729 20.09 -3.34 -3.85
C CYS A 729 19.80 -1.86 -3.98
N PHE A 730 18.71 -1.40 -3.36
CA PHE A 730 18.18 -0.04 -3.48
C PHE A 730 17.95 0.56 -2.10
N PRO A 731 18.94 1.15 -1.42
CA PRO A 731 18.81 1.71 -0.08
C PRO A 731 17.82 2.87 -0.06
N ASN A 732 16.96 2.91 0.97
CA ASN A 732 15.91 3.93 1.11
C ASN A 732 15.80 4.52 2.52
N ARG A 733 16.37 3.89 3.55
CA ARG A 733 16.32 4.37 4.93
C ARG A 733 17.26 5.56 5.16
N LEU A 734 16.90 6.44 6.12
CA LEU A 734 17.76 7.55 6.52
C LEU A 734 19.06 7.07 7.17
N GLU A 735 19.01 5.96 7.91
CA GLU A 735 20.18 5.32 8.51
C GLU A 735 21.18 4.82 7.45
N ALA A 736 20.71 4.50 6.25
CA ALA A 736 21.58 4.13 5.14
C ALA A 736 22.56 5.26 4.77
N ILE A 737 22.14 6.53 4.93
CA ILE A 737 23.04 7.68 4.71
C ILE A 737 24.22 7.61 5.67
N LEU A 738 23.94 7.39 6.95
CA LEU A 738 24.97 7.31 8.00
C LEU A 738 25.90 6.11 7.79
N ALA A 739 25.33 4.96 7.46
CA ALA A 739 26.08 3.73 7.21
C ALA A 739 26.99 3.83 5.99
N LEU A 740 26.48 4.39 4.88
CA LEU A 740 27.25 4.55 3.63
C LEU A 740 28.32 5.63 3.75
N GLN A 741 28.05 6.74 4.44
CA GLN A 741 29.06 7.76 4.73
C GLN A 741 30.17 7.18 5.60
N CYS A 742 29.82 6.42 6.65
CA CYS A 742 30.80 5.71 7.46
C CYS A 742 31.64 4.72 6.62
N ALA A 743 31.02 3.97 5.71
CA ALA A 743 31.74 3.06 4.81
C ALA A 743 32.73 3.79 3.91
N MET A 744 32.35 4.94 3.35
CA MET A 744 33.25 5.76 2.53
C MET A 744 34.48 6.28 3.32
N GLU A 745 34.29 6.56 4.60
CA GLU A 745 35.39 6.96 5.51
C GLU A 745 36.29 5.76 5.88
N GLN A 746 35.71 4.61 6.18
CA GLN A 746 36.45 3.42 6.63
C GLN A 746 37.08 2.62 5.49
N ASN A 747 36.50 2.66 4.30
CA ASN A 747 37.00 2.03 3.07
C ASN A 747 36.96 3.00 1.88
N PRO A 748 37.90 3.96 1.78
CA PRO A 748 37.90 4.99 0.72
C PRO A 748 38.04 4.47 -0.72
N HIS A 749 38.33 3.19 -0.91
CA HIS A 749 38.44 2.54 -2.22
C HIS A 749 37.16 1.85 -2.68
N ASP A 750 36.14 1.83 -1.84
CA ASP A 750 34.86 1.22 -2.15
C ASP A 750 34.06 2.12 -3.13
N ALA A 751 33.92 1.68 -4.37
CA ALA A 751 33.12 2.38 -5.38
C ALA A 751 31.60 2.20 -5.19
N LYS A 752 31.18 1.16 -4.45
CA LYS A 752 29.75 0.84 -4.32
C LYS A 752 29.04 1.66 -3.22
N ALA A 753 29.73 2.00 -2.13
CA ALA A 753 29.15 2.85 -1.10
C ALA A 753 28.67 4.21 -1.66
N PRO A 754 29.47 4.98 -2.41
CA PRO A 754 28.97 6.22 -3.04
C PRO A 754 27.92 5.96 -4.13
N TYR A 755 27.94 4.81 -4.84
CA TYR A 755 26.89 4.43 -5.77
C TYR A 755 25.52 4.30 -5.07
N TYR A 756 25.46 3.55 -3.98
CA TYR A 756 24.23 3.39 -3.20
C TYR A 756 23.75 4.71 -2.59
N LEU A 757 24.67 5.52 -2.08
CA LEU A 757 24.34 6.84 -1.53
C LEU A 757 23.77 7.77 -2.62
N GLY A 758 24.30 7.71 -3.83
CA GLY A 758 23.78 8.43 -4.99
C GLY A 758 22.36 7.98 -5.35
N ASN A 759 22.10 6.68 -5.35
CA ASN A 759 20.74 6.14 -5.59
C ASN A 759 19.74 6.67 -4.56
N LEU A 760 20.10 6.63 -3.29
CA LEU A 760 19.28 7.14 -2.21
C LEU A 760 19.01 8.64 -2.34
N TYR A 761 20.04 9.45 -2.58
CA TYR A 761 19.86 10.88 -2.77
C TYR A 761 19.04 11.23 -4.00
N TYR A 762 19.17 10.47 -5.10
CA TYR A 762 18.37 10.69 -6.30
C TYR A 762 16.88 10.40 -6.05
N ASP A 763 16.57 9.29 -5.37
CA ASP A 763 15.19 9.00 -4.91
C ASP A 763 14.66 10.13 -4.01
N LYS A 764 15.49 10.62 -3.09
CA LYS A 764 15.15 11.74 -2.19
C LYS A 764 15.11 13.10 -2.91
N ARG A 765 15.27 13.14 -4.24
CA ARG A 765 15.31 14.36 -5.09
C ARG A 765 16.43 15.34 -4.72
N GLN A 766 17.52 14.83 -4.17
CA GLN A 766 18.74 15.59 -3.89
C GLN A 766 19.75 15.35 -5.00
N TYR A 767 19.41 15.83 -6.21
CA TYR A 767 20.09 15.46 -7.47
C TYR A 767 21.57 15.85 -7.52
N ASP A 768 21.95 17.01 -7.00
CA ASP A 768 23.35 17.44 -7.00
C ASP A 768 24.20 16.52 -6.10
N LEU A 769 23.72 16.16 -4.92
CA LEU A 769 24.40 15.21 -4.04
C LEU A 769 24.45 13.79 -4.66
N ALA A 770 23.40 13.39 -5.37
CA ALA A 770 23.38 12.12 -6.06
C ALA A 770 24.44 12.05 -7.15
N MET A 771 24.55 13.09 -7.97
CA MET A 771 25.55 13.19 -9.03
C MET A 771 26.98 13.22 -8.49
N GLU A 772 27.23 13.98 -7.43
CA GLU A 772 28.54 14.02 -6.74
C GLU A 772 28.96 12.64 -6.22
N ALA A 773 28.01 11.91 -5.60
CA ALA A 773 28.24 10.55 -5.12
C ALA A 773 28.53 9.57 -6.27
N TRP A 774 27.74 9.61 -7.35
CA TRP A 774 27.96 8.76 -8.54
C TRP A 774 29.27 9.12 -9.28
N GLU A 775 29.65 10.40 -9.37
CA GLU A 775 30.93 10.81 -9.92
C GLU A 775 32.11 10.30 -9.06
N THR A 776 31.93 10.26 -7.75
CA THR A 776 32.92 9.64 -6.84
C THR A 776 33.04 8.15 -7.10
N SER A 777 31.91 7.42 -7.23
CA SER A 777 31.88 6.01 -7.59
C SER A 777 32.59 5.76 -8.93
N ALA A 778 32.27 6.54 -9.97
CA ALA A 778 32.86 6.42 -11.29
C ALA A 778 34.40 6.70 -11.32
N ARG A 779 34.90 7.53 -10.39
CA ARG A 779 36.36 7.76 -10.23
C ARG A 779 37.05 6.58 -9.55
N LEU A 780 36.37 5.88 -8.65
CA LEU A 780 36.90 4.72 -7.92
C LEU A 780 36.88 3.45 -8.76
N ASP A 781 35.79 3.25 -9.54
CA ASP A 781 35.67 2.16 -10.50
C ASP A 781 35.00 2.68 -11.79
N ASP A 782 35.84 2.84 -12.83
CA ASP A 782 35.36 3.32 -14.11
C ASP A 782 34.74 2.22 -15.02
N ASN A 783 34.75 0.99 -14.57
CA ASN A 783 34.12 -0.18 -15.21
C ASN A 783 32.75 -0.54 -14.65
N PHE A 784 32.10 0.36 -13.93
CA PHE A 784 30.79 0.15 -13.31
C PHE A 784 29.65 0.71 -14.21
N PRO A 785 29.00 -0.12 -15.05
CA PRO A 785 28.08 0.35 -16.10
C PRO A 785 26.87 1.11 -15.53
N THR A 786 26.28 0.65 -14.42
CA THR A 786 25.09 1.28 -13.81
C THR A 786 25.36 2.71 -13.33
N VAL A 787 26.58 3.00 -12.87
CA VAL A 787 26.95 4.36 -12.44
C VAL A 787 26.96 5.31 -13.64
N TRP A 788 27.55 4.89 -14.75
CA TRP A 788 27.57 5.69 -16.00
C TRP A 788 26.17 5.89 -16.57
N ARG A 789 25.32 4.84 -16.51
CA ARG A 789 23.90 4.94 -16.88
C ARG A 789 23.17 5.98 -16.00
N ASN A 790 23.34 5.93 -14.68
CA ASN A 790 22.68 6.83 -13.74
C ASN A 790 23.14 8.30 -13.95
N LEU A 791 24.44 8.51 -14.14
CA LEU A 791 24.99 9.83 -14.50
C LEU A 791 24.44 10.34 -15.82
N ALA A 792 24.33 9.49 -16.85
CA ALA A 792 23.76 9.88 -18.14
C ALA A 792 22.32 10.38 -17.98
N LEU A 793 21.49 9.64 -17.26
CA LEU A 793 20.10 10.04 -16.98
C LEU A 793 20.04 11.37 -16.20
N ALA A 794 20.89 11.55 -15.19
CA ALA A 794 20.92 12.77 -14.40
C ALA A 794 21.39 13.98 -15.22
N TYR A 795 22.45 13.84 -16.01
CA TYR A 795 22.92 14.91 -16.87
C TYR A 795 21.88 15.32 -17.91
N PHE A 796 21.19 14.36 -18.52
CA PHE A 796 20.09 14.65 -19.44
C PHE A 796 18.92 15.35 -18.74
N ASN A 797 18.38 14.73 -17.69
CA ASN A 797 17.12 15.14 -17.07
C ASN A 797 17.24 16.36 -16.14
N LYS A 798 18.42 16.62 -15.55
CA LYS A 798 18.61 17.65 -14.50
C LYS A 798 19.54 18.79 -14.92
N LYS A 799 20.50 18.51 -15.80
CA LYS A 799 21.48 19.51 -16.27
C LYS A 799 21.23 19.94 -17.70
N ASN A 800 20.39 19.24 -18.47
CA ASN A 800 20.17 19.45 -19.91
C ASN A 800 21.47 19.36 -20.73
N GLU A 801 22.41 18.52 -20.31
CA GLU A 801 23.71 18.31 -20.99
C GLU A 801 23.63 17.08 -21.89
N GLU A 802 22.95 17.21 -23.05
CA GLU A 802 22.65 16.11 -23.98
C GLU A 802 23.90 15.36 -24.46
N THR A 803 24.94 16.08 -24.83
CA THR A 803 26.20 15.49 -25.37
C THR A 803 26.86 14.59 -24.33
N LYS A 804 26.98 15.07 -23.11
CA LYS A 804 27.60 14.33 -21.99
C LYS A 804 26.72 13.14 -21.58
N ALA A 805 25.42 13.32 -21.61
CA ALA A 805 24.50 12.24 -21.33
C ALA A 805 24.62 11.06 -22.31
N ILE A 806 24.75 11.38 -23.61
CA ILE A 806 24.95 10.35 -24.64
C ILE A 806 26.33 9.67 -24.47
N GLU A 807 27.39 10.42 -24.27
CA GLU A 807 28.73 9.87 -24.05
C GLU A 807 28.76 8.89 -22.88
N TYR A 808 28.11 9.23 -21.77
CA TYR A 808 28.02 8.38 -20.58
C TYR A 808 27.14 7.17 -20.79
N MET A 809 26.00 7.31 -21.49
CA MET A 809 25.14 6.16 -21.77
C MET A 809 25.79 5.20 -22.77
N GLU A 810 26.51 5.73 -23.80
CA GLU A 810 27.32 4.92 -24.70
C GLU A 810 28.43 4.19 -23.95
N ARG A 811 29.05 4.84 -22.96
CA ARG A 811 30.05 4.18 -22.10
C ARG A 811 29.41 3.06 -21.26
N ALA A 812 28.26 3.32 -20.64
CA ALA A 812 27.53 2.31 -19.88
C ALA A 812 27.23 1.08 -20.74
N PHE A 813 26.73 1.29 -21.95
CA PHE A 813 26.41 0.20 -22.87
C PHE A 813 27.66 -0.55 -23.37
N ARG A 814 28.77 0.14 -23.63
CA ARG A 814 30.06 -0.52 -23.97
C ARG A 814 30.58 -1.40 -22.84
N LEU A 815 30.34 -1.05 -21.60
CA LEU A 815 30.75 -1.84 -20.41
C LEU A 815 29.85 -3.05 -20.19
N ASP A 816 28.58 -2.97 -20.56
CA ASP A 816 27.63 -4.08 -20.49
C ASP A 816 26.73 -4.11 -21.73
N THR A 817 27.19 -4.80 -22.78
CA THR A 817 26.46 -4.97 -24.04
C THR A 817 25.38 -6.05 -23.96
N THR A 818 25.11 -6.61 -22.79
CA THR A 818 24.07 -7.61 -22.54
C THR A 818 22.83 -7.01 -21.86
N ASP A 819 22.87 -5.74 -21.48
CA ASP A 819 21.79 -5.05 -20.78
C ASP A 819 20.82 -4.40 -21.78
N ALA A 820 19.66 -5.05 -21.98
CA ALA A 820 18.62 -4.57 -22.88
C ALA A 820 17.99 -3.23 -22.39
N ARG A 821 18.01 -2.94 -21.08
CA ARG A 821 17.53 -1.67 -20.53
C ARG A 821 18.46 -0.52 -20.93
N ILE A 822 19.75 -0.69 -20.81
CA ILE A 822 20.72 0.34 -21.21
C ILE A 822 20.63 0.59 -22.71
N LEU A 823 20.47 -0.47 -23.53
CA LEU A 823 20.24 -0.33 -24.98
C LEU A 823 19.00 0.52 -25.28
N MET A 824 17.89 0.23 -24.62
CA MET A 824 16.62 0.97 -24.76
C MET A 824 16.78 2.44 -24.37
N GLU A 825 17.38 2.70 -23.22
CA GLU A 825 17.59 4.07 -22.72
C GLU A 825 18.55 4.85 -23.62
N LEU A 826 19.58 4.21 -24.17
CA LEU A 826 20.50 4.83 -25.15
C LEU A 826 19.77 5.20 -26.45
N ASP A 827 18.95 4.29 -26.98
CA ASP A 827 18.14 4.59 -28.17
C ASP A 827 17.13 5.70 -27.92
N GLN A 828 16.52 5.76 -26.73
CA GLN A 828 15.64 6.87 -26.35
C GLN A 828 16.41 8.21 -26.29
N LEU A 829 17.63 8.24 -25.80
CA LEU A 829 18.48 9.44 -25.88
C LEU A 829 18.75 9.84 -27.33
N TYR A 830 19.12 8.89 -28.20
CA TYR A 830 19.30 9.14 -29.63
C TYR A 830 18.04 9.72 -30.30
N LYS A 831 16.87 9.19 -29.95
CA LYS A 831 15.56 9.70 -30.39
C LYS A 831 15.33 11.14 -29.94
N ARG A 832 15.66 11.47 -28.69
CA ARG A 832 15.51 12.82 -28.12
C ARG A 832 16.40 13.86 -28.80
N VAL A 833 17.64 13.51 -29.15
CA VAL A 833 18.55 14.37 -29.90
C VAL A 833 18.34 14.28 -31.41
N ARG A 834 17.29 13.63 -31.88
CA ARG A 834 16.87 13.55 -33.29
C ARG A 834 17.90 12.89 -34.21
N ARG A 835 18.60 11.83 -33.74
CA ARG A 835 19.41 11.02 -34.67
C ARG A 835 18.56 10.49 -35.82
N PRO A 836 19.07 10.38 -37.06
CA PRO A 836 18.35 9.88 -38.20
C PRO A 836 17.78 8.46 -37.96
N HIS A 837 16.54 8.22 -38.36
CA HIS A 837 15.85 6.94 -38.14
C HIS A 837 16.64 5.74 -38.72
N LYS A 838 17.27 5.92 -39.89
CA LYS A 838 18.12 4.87 -40.50
C LYS A 838 19.33 4.50 -39.65
N GLU A 839 19.97 5.49 -39.01
CA GLU A 839 21.13 5.24 -38.15
C GLU A 839 20.70 4.51 -36.87
N ARG A 840 19.58 4.95 -36.25
CA ARG A 840 19.04 4.29 -35.06
C ARG A 840 18.65 2.84 -35.36
N LEU A 841 17.93 2.60 -36.46
CA LEU A 841 17.56 1.26 -36.92
C LEU A 841 18.80 0.36 -37.12
N ALA A 842 19.82 0.89 -37.84
CA ALA A 842 21.06 0.17 -38.06
C ALA A 842 21.83 -0.14 -36.75
N PHE A 843 21.74 0.73 -35.76
CA PHE A 843 22.34 0.52 -34.44
C PHE A 843 21.59 -0.57 -33.67
N LEU A 844 20.26 -0.49 -33.53
CA LEU A 844 19.46 -1.49 -32.80
C LEU A 844 19.63 -2.91 -33.39
N ARG A 845 19.65 -3.02 -34.71
CA ARG A 845 19.80 -4.29 -35.42
C ARG A 845 21.14 -5.00 -35.23
N GLN A 846 22.11 -4.37 -34.59
CA GLN A 846 23.32 -5.05 -34.14
C GLN A 846 23.10 -5.94 -32.92
N TYR A 847 21.96 -5.76 -32.22
CA TYR A 847 21.65 -6.43 -30.97
C TYR A 847 20.26 -7.09 -30.98
N PRO A 848 19.98 -8.02 -31.93
CA PRO A 848 18.66 -8.63 -32.08
C PRO A 848 18.19 -9.35 -30.81
N ASP A 849 19.09 -10.08 -30.15
CA ASP A 849 18.78 -10.81 -28.92
C ASP A 849 18.35 -9.90 -27.74
N LEU A 850 18.79 -8.65 -27.73
CA LEU A 850 18.37 -7.68 -26.73
C LEU A 850 17.03 -7.04 -27.09
N ILE A 851 16.76 -6.85 -28.38
CA ILE A 851 15.47 -6.32 -28.85
C ILE A 851 14.35 -7.27 -28.42
N GLU A 852 14.53 -8.58 -28.63
CA GLU A 852 13.54 -9.59 -28.29
C GLU A 852 13.22 -9.69 -26.78
N GLN A 853 14.12 -9.22 -25.92
CA GLN A 853 13.92 -9.23 -24.47
C GLN A 853 12.95 -8.17 -23.97
N ARG A 854 12.59 -7.17 -24.80
CA ARG A 854 11.78 -6.03 -24.36
C ARG A 854 10.78 -5.59 -25.40
N ASP A 855 9.52 -5.57 -25.03
CA ASP A 855 8.41 -5.09 -25.89
C ASP A 855 8.62 -3.66 -26.40
N ASP A 856 9.20 -2.78 -25.59
CA ASP A 856 9.46 -1.39 -25.98
C ASP A 856 10.55 -1.28 -27.06
N LEU A 857 11.56 -2.14 -27.06
CA LEU A 857 12.57 -2.22 -28.12
C LEU A 857 12.00 -2.81 -29.41
N VAL A 858 11.22 -3.87 -29.34
CA VAL A 858 10.52 -4.45 -30.51
C VAL A 858 9.60 -3.40 -31.14
N LEU A 859 8.83 -2.66 -30.34
CA LEU A 859 7.94 -1.61 -30.83
C LEU A 859 8.71 -0.44 -31.44
N GLU A 860 9.87 -0.09 -30.89
CA GLU A 860 10.72 0.96 -31.46
C GLU A 860 11.34 0.50 -32.81
N GLU A 861 11.75 -0.76 -32.93
CA GLU A 861 12.21 -1.31 -34.23
C GLU A 861 11.08 -1.26 -35.28
N ILE A 862 9.88 -1.70 -34.95
CA ILE A 862 8.70 -1.61 -35.82
C ILE A 862 8.44 -0.17 -36.24
N THR A 863 8.51 0.77 -35.30
CA THR A 863 8.33 2.20 -35.53
C THR A 863 9.37 2.73 -36.52
N LEU A 864 10.65 2.38 -36.32
CA LEU A 864 11.75 2.80 -37.18
C LEU A 864 11.67 2.20 -38.59
N LEU A 865 11.22 0.92 -38.71
CA LEU A 865 10.94 0.29 -39.98
C LEU A 865 9.85 1.03 -40.76
N ASN A 866 8.75 1.40 -40.12
CA ASN A 866 7.69 2.22 -40.72
C ASN A 866 8.23 3.59 -41.19
N GLN A 867 9.02 4.26 -40.36
CA GLN A 867 9.60 5.58 -40.67
C GLN A 867 10.66 5.54 -41.77
N THR A 868 11.26 4.37 -42.03
CA THR A 868 12.24 4.16 -43.08
C THR A 868 11.67 3.54 -44.37
N GLY A 869 10.34 3.25 -44.35
CA GLY A 869 9.61 2.72 -45.53
C GLY A 869 9.67 1.20 -45.68
N GLU A 870 10.10 0.45 -44.67
CA GLU A 870 10.19 -1.01 -44.66
C GLU A 870 8.89 -1.66 -44.10
N TYR A 871 7.73 -1.27 -44.65
CA TYR A 871 6.39 -1.57 -44.11
C TYR A 871 6.11 -3.08 -43.96
N GLU A 872 6.52 -3.89 -44.91
CA GLU A 872 6.28 -5.36 -44.87
C GLU A 872 7.04 -6.02 -43.69
N LYS A 873 8.25 -5.55 -43.40
CA LYS A 873 9.02 -6.04 -42.27
C LYS A 873 8.42 -5.59 -40.93
N ALA A 874 7.98 -4.33 -40.89
CA ALA A 874 7.30 -3.77 -39.70
C ALA A 874 6.04 -4.60 -39.38
N LYS A 875 5.23 -4.90 -40.41
CA LYS A 875 4.03 -5.70 -40.28
C LYS A 875 4.36 -7.13 -39.80
N ALA A 876 5.35 -7.76 -40.42
CA ALA A 876 5.74 -9.13 -40.07
C ALA A 876 6.18 -9.23 -38.60
N LEU A 877 6.94 -8.25 -38.09
CA LEU A 877 7.33 -8.21 -36.66
C LEU A 877 6.12 -7.97 -35.75
N LEU A 878 5.21 -7.07 -36.15
CA LEU A 878 4.01 -6.78 -35.37
C LEU A 878 3.10 -8.01 -35.27
N ASP A 879 2.94 -8.76 -36.38
CA ASP A 879 2.12 -9.96 -36.42
C ASP A 879 2.75 -11.17 -35.67
N ALA A 880 4.07 -11.16 -35.50
CA ALA A 880 4.82 -12.25 -34.86
C ALA A 880 5.04 -12.05 -33.35
N HIS A 881 4.82 -10.85 -32.81
CA HIS A 881 5.12 -10.53 -31.41
C HIS A 881 3.88 -10.28 -30.57
N SER A 882 3.84 -10.84 -29.36
CA SER A 882 2.83 -10.56 -28.36
C SER A 882 3.31 -9.42 -27.46
N PHE A 883 2.48 -8.39 -27.29
CA PHE A 883 2.82 -7.23 -26.44
C PHE A 883 2.07 -7.26 -25.12
N HIS A 884 2.77 -6.92 -24.04
CA HIS A 884 2.22 -6.79 -22.70
C HIS A 884 2.16 -5.30 -22.28
N PRO A 885 1.05 -4.61 -22.59
CA PRO A 885 0.97 -3.16 -22.33
C PRO A 885 0.84 -2.85 -20.84
N TRP A 886 1.50 -1.77 -20.40
CA TRP A 886 1.23 -1.17 -19.12
C TRP A 886 -0.15 -0.51 -19.10
N GLU A 887 -0.90 -0.70 -18.00
CA GLU A 887 -2.12 0.08 -17.77
C GLU A 887 -1.82 1.58 -17.75
N GLY A 888 -2.68 2.39 -18.38
CA GLY A 888 -2.55 3.85 -18.42
C GLY A 888 -1.50 4.41 -19.39
N VAL A 889 -0.76 3.57 -20.11
CA VAL A 889 0.24 4.02 -21.14
C VAL A 889 -0.42 4.23 -22.51
N ARG A 890 -1.74 4.42 -22.56
CA ARG A 890 -2.55 4.56 -23.78
C ARG A 890 -2.01 5.57 -24.82
N GLU A 891 -1.32 6.61 -24.38
CA GLU A 891 -0.96 7.71 -25.29
C GLU A 891 0.42 7.52 -25.97
N LYS A 892 1.24 6.57 -25.53
CA LYS A 892 2.57 6.36 -26.12
C LYS A 892 2.64 5.27 -27.19
N TYR A 893 1.72 4.31 -27.19
CA TYR A 893 1.79 3.15 -28.07
C TYR A 893 0.73 3.12 -29.18
N LEU A 894 -0.43 3.79 -29.00
CA LEU A 894 -1.52 3.76 -29.95
C LEU A 894 -1.44 4.74 -31.15
N PRO A 895 -0.71 5.86 -31.14
CA PRO A 895 -0.65 6.74 -32.31
C PRO A 895 0.09 6.17 -33.51
N ASN A 896 0.78 5.04 -33.35
CA ASN A 896 1.62 4.45 -34.39
C ASN A 896 1.04 3.17 -35.02
N ILE A 897 -0.18 2.77 -34.61
CA ILE A 897 -0.86 1.57 -35.16
C ILE A 897 -1.99 1.95 -36.14
N ASN A 898 -1.83 3.00 -36.93
CA ASN A 898 -2.73 3.31 -38.06
C ASN A 898 -2.03 3.08 -39.39
#